data_b9764c0e3677162ac52eb2f47d027051
#
_entry.id   b9764c0e3677162ac52eb2f47d027051
#
_cell.length_a   1.000
_cell.length_b   1.000
_cell.length_c   1.000
_cell.angle_alpha   90.00
_cell.angle_beta   90.00
_cell.angle_gamma   90.00
#
_symmetry.space_group_name_H-M   'P 1'
#
loop_
_entity.id
_entity.type
_entity.pdbx_description
1 polymer ?
#
loop_
_entity_poly.entity_id
_entity_poly.type
_entity_poly.pdbx_seq_one_letter_code
_entity_poly.pdbx_strand_id
1 'polypeptide(L)'
;MNMKYGFMKVASAIPAVRVGDVIFNTQKIEEQIILAEGKGVEVITFPELSLTGYTCQDLFRQQILLEATEQSVMMLLDFTRKLDIIAIVGAPVVAGDLLLNCAIVIQQGQILGIVPKTYLPNYSEFYEKRWFASAQDLREQEIRFAGHKVKLTPDVQLFRTFDGFQFGVEICEDVWAPAPPSNKLALAGADIIFNLSATDELIGKNSYLKSLLSQQSARTITGYVYSSCGFGESTQDVVYGGNALIYENGALLGESERFSLEAQMVVAQIDVEKLRSERRTNSTYVNAQRNIKYSVLNKQFGITVIDTHPAENVRDFVLEREVNPHPFIPATADMKASCEEIFNIQVMGLAKRIVHTHAKTVVVGISGGLDSTLALLVCVKTFDKLGMNRKGIIGVTMPGFGTTDRTYNNAITLMESLGITIREISIAKAVTQHFEDIGHDMEVHDVTYENSQARERTQILMDLANQCGGMVIGTGDLSELALGWATYNGDHMSMYGVNASIPKTLIRHLVNYVAESGVDEQSRITLQDIIDTPISPELIPADENGNIKQKTEDLVGPYELHDFFLYYFLRFGFRPSKIFLLAKKAFLETTGERVKISDNDPDFYDEETIKKWLKTFVRRFFNQQFKRSCLPDGPKVGSVSLSPRGDWR
;
A
#
# COMPACT_ATOMS: atom_id res chain seq x y z
N MET A 1 -12.02 22.67 -12.09
CA MET A 1 -10.76 21.96 -11.85
C MET A 1 -11.10 20.49 -11.78
N ASN A 2 -10.74 19.72 -12.80
CA ASN A 2 -11.04 18.28 -12.83
C ASN A 2 -10.17 17.62 -11.77
N MET A 3 -10.76 17.02 -10.73
CA MET A 3 -10.00 16.44 -9.64
C MET A 3 -9.49 15.06 -10.07
N LYS A 4 -8.22 14.95 -10.48
CA LYS A 4 -7.56 13.66 -10.74
C LYS A 4 -7.23 12.88 -9.45
N TYR A 5 -7.65 13.34 -8.30
CA TYR A 5 -7.41 12.74 -6.98
C TYR A 5 -5.94 12.34 -6.70
N GLY A 6 -4.99 13.01 -7.36
CA GLY A 6 -3.55 12.74 -7.22
C GLY A 6 -3.03 11.56 -8.02
N PHE A 7 -3.79 11.03 -8.96
CA PHE A 7 -3.34 9.98 -9.87
C PHE A 7 -2.75 10.56 -11.16
N MET A 8 -1.71 9.88 -11.68
CA MET A 8 -1.12 10.11 -12.99
C MET A 8 -1.16 8.81 -13.80
N LYS A 9 -1.72 8.86 -15.01
CA LYS A 9 -1.83 7.69 -15.89
C LYS A 9 -0.63 7.63 -16.83
N VAL A 10 0.13 6.55 -16.75
CA VAL A 10 1.38 6.36 -17.49
C VAL A 10 1.36 5.08 -18.31
N ALA A 11 2.18 5.03 -19.35
CA ALA A 11 2.37 3.85 -20.16
C ALA A 11 3.84 3.51 -20.39
N SER A 12 4.13 2.21 -20.40
CA SER A 12 5.36 1.62 -20.89
C SER A 12 5.05 0.82 -22.15
N ALA A 13 5.62 1.19 -23.28
CA ALA A 13 5.35 0.61 -24.59
C ALA A 13 6.54 -0.17 -25.14
N ILE A 14 6.27 -1.28 -25.82
CA ILE A 14 7.23 -2.09 -26.56
C ILE A 14 6.75 -2.14 -28.00
N PRO A 15 7.19 -1.23 -28.88
CA PRO A 15 6.78 -1.24 -30.28
C PRO A 15 7.47 -2.35 -31.06
N ALA A 16 6.91 -2.73 -32.19
CA ALA A 16 7.64 -3.52 -33.17
C ALA A 16 8.80 -2.69 -33.73
N VAL A 17 9.99 -3.30 -33.83
CA VAL A 17 11.23 -2.64 -34.27
C VAL A 17 11.83 -3.38 -35.46
N ARG A 18 12.46 -2.61 -36.36
CA ARG A 18 13.40 -3.09 -37.39
C ARG A 18 14.70 -2.32 -37.26
N VAL A 19 15.77 -3.02 -37.04
CA VAL A 19 17.12 -2.42 -36.85
C VAL A 19 17.50 -1.57 -38.06
N GLY A 20 17.77 -0.28 -37.83
CA GLY A 20 18.15 0.69 -38.87
C GLY A 20 17.01 1.21 -39.74
N ASP A 21 15.79 0.68 -39.62
CA ASP A 21 14.61 1.15 -40.36
C ASP A 21 13.85 2.22 -39.56
N VAL A 22 14.41 3.42 -39.54
CA VAL A 22 13.92 4.51 -38.68
C VAL A 22 12.49 4.92 -39.02
N ILE A 23 12.13 4.85 -40.32
CA ILE A 23 10.78 5.21 -40.77
C ILE A 23 9.75 4.21 -40.24
N PHE A 24 10.01 2.92 -40.37
CA PHE A 24 9.13 1.86 -39.83
C PHE A 24 8.98 2.03 -38.32
N ASN A 25 10.10 2.22 -37.60
CA ASN A 25 10.09 2.36 -36.15
C ASN A 25 9.28 3.58 -35.71
N THR A 26 9.41 4.71 -36.40
CA THR A 26 8.64 5.93 -36.15
C THR A 26 7.13 5.68 -36.28
N GLN A 27 6.70 5.01 -37.37
CA GLN A 27 5.29 4.68 -37.57
C GLN A 27 4.75 3.78 -36.43
N LYS A 28 5.55 2.82 -35.97
CA LYS A 28 5.15 1.95 -34.85
C LYS A 28 5.08 2.68 -33.51
N ILE A 29 5.92 3.67 -33.30
CA ILE A 29 5.85 4.58 -32.15
C ILE A 29 4.59 5.46 -32.23
N GLU A 30 4.28 6.03 -33.39
CA GLU A 30 3.07 6.83 -33.63
C GLU A 30 1.77 6.02 -33.35
N GLU A 31 1.71 4.76 -33.80
CA GLU A 31 0.59 3.86 -33.52
C GLU A 31 0.38 3.69 -32.01
N GLN A 32 1.47 3.48 -31.24
CA GLN A 32 1.39 3.33 -29.77
C GLN A 32 1.01 4.65 -29.07
N ILE A 33 1.50 5.78 -29.55
CA ILE A 33 1.13 7.12 -29.01
C ILE A 33 -0.37 7.36 -29.16
N ILE A 34 -0.96 7.08 -30.33
CA ILE A 34 -2.41 7.24 -30.55
C ILE A 34 -3.23 6.31 -29.65
N LEU A 35 -2.81 5.06 -29.51
CA LEU A 35 -3.48 4.12 -28.61
C LEU A 35 -3.43 4.59 -27.16
N ALA A 36 -2.28 5.11 -26.70
CA ALA A 36 -2.10 5.64 -25.35
C ALA A 36 -2.91 6.91 -25.13
N GLU A 37 -2.87 7.87 -26.08
CA GLU A 37 -3.69 9.08 -26.05
C GLU A 37 -5.18 8.74 -25.96
N GLY A 38 -5.65 7.76 -26.76
CA GLY A 38 -7.03 7.27 -26.73
C GLY A 38 -7.44 6.71 -25.36
N LYS A 39 -6.51 6.10 -24.63
CA LYS A 39 -6.69 5.60 -23.26
C LYS A 39 -6.52 6.68 -22.18
N GLY A 40 -6.23 7.93 -22.54
CA GLY A 40 -6.01 9.03 -21.58
C GLY A 40 -4.69 8.93 -20.82
N VAL A 41 -3.68 8.29 -21.39
CA VAL A 41 -2.33 8.26 -20.84
C VAL A 41 -1.71 9.67 -20.92
N GLU A 42 -1.04 10.11 -19.86
CA GLU A 42 -0.41 11.42 -19.77
C GLU A 42 1.07 11.39 -20.20
N VAL A 43 1.76 10.30 -19.88
CA VAL A 43 3.16 10.09 -20.30
C VAL A 43 3.34 8.66 -20.78
N ILE A 44 3.91 8.51 -21.98
CA ILE A 44 4.30 7.21 -22.54
C ILE A 44 5.83 7.17 -22.73
N THR A 45 6.44 6.05 -22.37
CA THR A 45 7.87 5.81 -22.62
C THR A 45 8.07 4.60 -23.53
N PHE A 46 9.09 4.70 -24.38
CA PHE A 46 9.53 3.68 -25.31
C PHE A 46 10.91 3.14 -24.91
N PRO A 47 11.37 2.02 -25.49
CA PRO A 47 12.70 1.49 -25.22
C PRO A 47 13.85 2.43 -25.61
N GLU A 48 15.01 2.15 -25.07
CA GLU A 48 16.28 2.78 -25.44
C GLU A 48 16.54 2.65 -26.93
N LEU A 49 16.97 3.76 -27.57
CA LEU A 49 17.25 3.84 -29.03
C LEU A 49 16.09 3.31 -29.90
N SER A 50 14.85 3.45 -29.44
CA SER A 50 13.65 2.91 -30.10
C SER A 50 13.44 3.41 -31.53
N LEU A 51 13.98 4.58 -31.91
CA LEU A 51 13.88 5.09 -33.29
C LEU A 51 14.80 4.35 -34.26
N THR A 52 15.96 3.90 -33.81
CA THR A 52 16.95 3.22 -34.66
C THR A 52 16.93 1.70 -34.51
N GLY A 53 16.49 1.21 -33.36
CA GLY A 53 16.87 -0.07 -32.77
C GLY A 53 18.19 0.05 -31.99
N TYR A 54 18.27 -0.67 -30.88
CA TYR A 54 19.47 -0.68 -30.03
C TYR A 54 20.66 -1.37 -30.71
N THR A 55 20.39 -2.42 -31.48
CA THR A 55 21.40 -3.32 -32.05
C THR A 55 21.96 -2.85 -33.40
N CYS A 56 21.91 -1.55 -33.71
CA CYS A 56 22.49 -0.96 -34.92
C CYS A 56 24.02 -1.06 -35.02
N GLN A 57 24.71 -1.28 -33.91
CA GLN A 57 26.17 -1.46 -33.86
C GLN A 57 26.94 -0.33 -34.62
N ASP A 58 27.88 -0.68 -35.50
CA ASP A 58 28.69 0.31 -36.25
C ASP A 58 27.86 1.16 -37.23
N LEU A 59 26.57 0.86 -37.49
CA LEU A 59 25.68 1.75 -38.23
C LEU A 59 25.48 3.10 -37.52
N PHE A 60 25.66 3.19 -36.21
CA PHE A 60 25.64 4.47 -35.50
C PHE A 60 26.69 5.47 -35.96
N ARG A 61 27.73 5.00 -36.70
CA ARG A 61 28.74 5.86 -37.34
C ARG A 61 28.33 6.35 -38.72
N GLN A 62 27.19 5.90 -39.24
CA GLN A 62 26.73 6.26 -40.58
C GLN A 62 25.89 7.54 -40.54
N GLN A 63 26.34 8.57 -41.25
CA GLN A 63 25.67 9.87 -41.30
C GLN A 63 24.21 9.73 -41.75
N ILE A 64 23.92 8.82 -42.70
CA ILE A 64 22.57 8.58 -43.21
C ILE A 64 21.62 8.10 -42.09
N LEU A 65 22.09 7.29 -41.13
CA LEU A 65 21.28 6.85 -40.01
C LEU A 65 20.94 8.01 -39.07
N LEU A 66 21.93 8.86 -38.79
CA LEU A 66 21.78 10.02 -37.89
C LEU A 66 20.84 11.08 -38.52
N GLU A 67 20.98 11.36 -39.81
CA GLU A 67 20.08 12.27 -40.55
C GLU A 67 18.66 11.74 -40.62
N ALA A 68 18.48 10.45 -40.90
CA ALA A 68 17.14 9.79 -40.89
C ALA A 68 16.51 9.85 -39.49
N THR A 69 17.29 9.72 -38.41
CA THR A 69 16.82 9.84 -37.04
C THR A 69 16.31 11.26 -36.75
N GLU A 70 17.05 12.30 -37.15
CA GLU A 70 16.57 13.68 -36.98
C GLU A 70 15.28 13.95 -37.78
N GLN A 71 15.20 13.45 -39.02
CA GLN A 71 13.97 13.53 -39.83
C GLN A 71 12.79 12.84 -39.15
N SER A 72 13.00 11.68 -38.55
CA SER A 72 11.96 10.96 -37.81
C SER A 72 11.51 11.69 -36.57
N VAL A 73 12.40 12.34 -35.83
CA VAL A 73 12.01 13.23 -34.74
C VAL A 73 11.16 14.39 -35.25
N MET A 74 11.49 14.98 -36.41
CA MET A 74 10.65 16.02 -37.02
C MET A 74 9.25 15.50 -37.38
N MET A 75 9.15 14.28 -37.89
CA MET A 75 7.84 13.62 -38.13
C MET A 75 7.04 13.46 -36.82
N LEU A 76 7.67 12.98 -35.76
CA LEU A 76 7.02 12.85 -34.45
C LEU A 76 6.59 14.21 -33.87
N LEU A 77 7.38 15.26 -34.05
CA LEU A 77 7.00 16.62 -33.65
C LEU A 77 5.76 17.11 -34.39
N ASP A 78 5.69 16.89 -35.72
CA ASP A 78 4.51 17.25 -36.48
C ASP A 78 3.29 16.43 -36.11
N PHE A 79 3.48 15.11 -35.91
CA PHE A 79 2.45 14.18 -35.50
C PHE A 79 1.84 14.50 -34.13
N THR A 80 2.68 14.83 -33.13
CA THR A 80 2.26 15.11 -31.75
C THR A 80 1.70 16.52 -31.54
N ARG A 81 1.70 17.39 -32.55
CA ARG A 81 1.35 18.82 -32.45
C ARG A 81 -0.02 19.09 -31.80
N LYS A 82 -0.99 18.18 -31.97
CA LYS A 82 -2.36 18.30 -31.45
C LYS A 82 -2.68 17.28 -30.35
N LEU A 83 -1.66 16.60 -29.82
CA LEU A 83 -1.79 15.60 -28.78
C LEU A 83 -1.32 16.16 -27.44
N ASP A 84 -2.04 15.83 -26.38
CA ASP A 84 -1.68 16.26 -25.02
C ASP A 84 -0.64 15.35 -24.36
N ILE A 85 -0.54 14.10 -24.82
CA ILE A 85 0.37 13.10 -24.27
C ILE A 85 1.84 13.54 -24.40
N ILE A 86 2.61 13.28 -23.36
CA ILE A 86 4.06 13.43 -23.38
C ILE A 86 4.66 12.10 -23.83
N ALA A 87 5.45 12.11 -24.90
CA ALA A 87 6.15 10.92 -25.40
C ALA A 87 7.66 11.01 -25.10
N ILE A 88 8.23 9.90 -24.61
CA ILE A 88 9.66 9.77 -24.32
C ILE A 88 10.23 8.68 -25.22
N VAL A 89 11.03 9.06 -26.21
CA VAL A 89 11.60 8.18 -27.23
C VAL A 89 13.13 8.13 -27.16
N GLY A 90 13.72 6.97 -27.45
CA GLY A 90 15.17 6.79 -27.48
C GLY A 90 15.76 7.05 -28.85
N ALA A 91 16.85 7.85 -28.92
CA ALA A 91 17.54 8.17 -30.18
C ALA A 91 19.04 8.52 -29.98
N PRO A 92 19.89 8.26 -30.95
CA PRO A 92 21.25 8.83 -30.98
C PRO A 92 21.19 10.32 -31.30
N VAL A 93 21.99 11.12 -30.61
CA VAL A 93 22.09 12.59 -30.80
C VAL A 93 23.55 13.02 -30.92
N VAL A 94 23.87 13.79 -31.96
CA VAL A 94 25.19 14.36 -32.16
C VAL A 94 25.31 15.72 -31.46
N ALA A 95 26.37 15.89 -30.67
CA ALA A 95 26.65 17.12 -29.94
C ALA A 95 28.15 17.49 -30.11
N GLY A 96 28.46 18.32 -31.10
CA GLY A 96 29.85 18.59 -31.50
C GLY A 96 30.53 17.32 -32.00
N ASP A 97 31.61 16.92 -31.33
CA ASP A 97 32.34 15.68 -31.64
C ASP A 97 31.84 14.45 -30.89
N LEU A 98 30.78 14.57 -30.08
CA LEU A 98 30.22 13.50 -29.29
C LEU A 98 28.96 12.91 -29.95
N LEU A 99 28.86 11.60 -29.96
CA LEU A 99 27.61 10.87 -30.21
C LEU A 99 27.05 10.40 -28.87
N LEU A 100 25.82 10.76 -28.57
CA LEU A 100 25.14 10.47 -27.28
C LEU A 100 23.97 9.55 -27.49
N ASN A 101 23.76 8.61 -26.55
CA ASN A 101 22.54 7.85 -26.45
C ASN A 101 21.56 8.65 -25.56
N CYS A 102 20.43 9.07 -26.12
CA CYS A 102 19.54 10.04 -25.48
C CYS A 102 18.09 9.57 -25.43
N ALA A 103 17.37 10.04 -24.40
CA ALA A 103 15.93 10.07 -24.35
C ALA A 103 15.44 11.48 -24.75
N ILE A 104 14.53 11.55 -25.71
CA ILE A 104 13.92 12.80 -26.18
C ILE A 104 12.51 12.89 -25.63
N VAL A 105 12.21 13.94 -24.88
CA VAL A 105 10.89 14.21 -24.29
C VAL A 105 10.15 15.17 -25.20
N ILE A 106 9.02 14.74 -25.74
CA ILE A 106 8.23 15.46 -26.75
C ILE A 106 6.81 15.71 -26.22
N GLN A 107 6.29 16.91 -26.46
CA GLN A 107 4.88 17.26 -26.21
C GLN A 107 4.43 18.34 -27.18
N GLN A 108 3.21 18.22 -27.73
CA GLN A 108 2.55 19.25 -28.55
C GLN A 108 3.47 19.82 -29.66
N GLY A 109 4.21 18.95 -30.34
CA GLY A 109 5.10 19.34 -31.44
C GLY A 109 6.40 20.00 -31.01
N GLN A 110 6.76 19.92 -29.73
CA GLN A 110 7.98 20.53 -29.19
C GLN A 110 8.86 19.51 -28.47
N ILE A 111 10.18 19.70 -28.59
CA ILE A 111 11.15 18.99 -27.73
C ILE A 111 11.22 19.74 -26.41
N LEU A 112 10.74 19.12 -25.33
CA LEU A 112 10.84 19.67 -23.98
C LEU A 112 12.27 19.56 -23.43
N GLY A 113 12.93 18.43 -23.69
CA GLY A 113 14.30 18.18 -23.25
C GLY A 113 14.90 16.94 -23.92
N ILE A 114 16.24 16.89 -23.92
CA ILE A 114 17.02 15.73 -24.36
C ILE A 114 17.88 15.28 -23.18
N VAL A 115 17.67 14.04 -22.72
CA VAL A 115 18.36 13.46 -21.56
C VAL A 115 19.42 12.48 -22.07
N PRO A 116 20.71 12.77 -21.94
CA PRO A 116 21.77 11.83 -22.34
C PRO A 116 22.00 10.77 -21.25
N LYS A 117 22.37 9.55 -21.68
CA LYS A 117 22.73 8.43 -20.82
C LYS A 117 23.98 8.74 -20.00
N THR A 118 23.95 8.47 -18.71
CA THR A 118 25.06 8.75 -17.78
C THR A 118 26.06 7.60 -17.73
N TYR A 119 25.59 6.38 -17.55
CA TYR A 119 26.44 5.19 -17.44
C TYR A 119 26.32 4.33 -18.70
N LEU A 120 27.46 4.09 -19.35
CA LEU A 120 27.52 3.27 -20.56
C LEU A 120 28.09 1.90 -20.19
N PRO A 121 27.33 0.80 -20.35
CA PRO A 121 27.86 -0.54 -20.10
C PRO A 121 28.97 -0.85 -21.13
N ASN A 122 30.10 -1.35 -20.63
CA ASN A 122 31.24 -1.70 -21.45
C ASN A 122 31.98 -2.90 -20.82
N TYR A 123 31.25 -3.97 -20.65
CA TYR A 123 31.68 -5.25 -20.07
C TYR A 123 30.83 -6.38 -20.65
N SER A 124 31.33 -7.62 -20.60
CA SER A 124 30.67 -8.82 -21.13
C SER A 124 30.14 -8.62 -22.56
N GLU A 125 28.84 -8.79 -22.78
CA GLU A 125 28.14 -8.60 -24.04
C GLU A 125 27.95 -7.12 -24.45
N PHE A 126 28.20 -6.18 -23.54
CA PHE A 126 28.01 -4.74 -23.79
C PHE A 126 29.31 -4.02 -24.13
N TYR A 127 29.26 -3.15 -25.15
CA TYR A 127 30.39 -2.32 -25.60
C TYR A 127 29.95 -0.96 -26.14
N GLU A 128 29.02 -0.30 -25.43
CA GLU A 128 28.43 0.98 -25.86
C GLU A 128 29.46 2.12 -26.00
N LYS A 129 30.54 2.09 -25.22
CA LYS A 129 31.65 3.07 -25.36
C LYS A 129 32.35 3.03 -26.71
N ARG A 130 32.10 2.00 -27.54
CA ARG A 130 32.54 1.94 -28.91
C ARG A 130 31.90 3.03 -29.77
N TRP A 131 30.68 3.45 -29.45
CA TRP A 131 29.88 4.39 -30.23
C TRP A 131 29.56 5.66 -29.49
N PHE A 132 29.17 5.57 -28.20
CA PHE A 132 28.60 6.64 -27.43
C PHE A 132 29.53 7.20 -26.36
N ALA A 133 29.41 8.52 -26.14
CA ALA A 133 29.99 9.22 -25.00
C ALA A 133 28.98 9.32 -23.85
N SER A 134 29.50 9.43 -22.63
CA SER A 134 28.69 9.61 -21.41
C SER A 134 28.15 11.04 -21.30
N ALA A 135 27.00 11.22 -20.64
CA ALA A 135 26.57 12.54 -20.22
C ALA A 135 27.62 13.29 -19.39
N GLN A 136 28.50 12.57 -18.68
CA GLN A 136 29.58 13.16 -17.88
C GLN A 136 30.69 13.80 -18.73
N ASP A 137 30.82 13.41 -20.01
CA ASP A 137 31.77 13.99 -20.96
C ASP A 137 31.21 15.24 -21.64
N LEU A 138 29.90 15.48 -21.47
CA LEU A 138 29.19 16.61 -22.10
C LEU A 138 29.43 17.90 -21.33
N ARG A 139 29.69 18.99 -22.06
CA ARG A 139 29.56 20.36 -21.54
C ARG A 139 28.22 20.94 -21.96
N GLU A 140 27.59 21.70 -21.05
CA GLU A 140 26.36 22.40 -21.38
C GLU A 140 26.53 23.23 -22.67
N GLN A 141 25.68 22.99 -23.65
CA GLN A 141 25.73 23.67 -24.95
C GLN A 141 24.34 23.71 -25.59
N GLU A 142 24.14 24.64 -26.49
CA GLU A 142 23.00 24.69 -27.40
C GLU A 142 23.38 23.97 -28.70
N ILE A 143 22.55 23.03 -29.13
CA ILE A 143 22.68 22.32 -30.39
C ILE A 143 21.50 22.62 -31.32
N ARG A 144 21.67 22.39 -32.60
CA ARG A 144 20.57 22.33 -33.54
C ARG A 144 20.23 20.87 -33.81
N PHE A 145 19.03 20.46 -33.45
CA PHE A 145 18.56 19.09 -33.60
C PHE A 145 17.09 19.07 -34.06
N ALA A 146 16.77 18.27 -35.07
CA ALA A 146 15.43 18.17 -35.65
C ALA A 146 14.80 19.55 -35.99
N GLY A 147 15.61 20.46 -36.49
CA GLY A 147 15.20 21.83 -36.87
C GLY A 147 15.06 22.82 -35.71
N HIS A 148 15.17 22.37 -34.45
CA HIS A 148 15.05 23.18 -33.25
C HIS A 148 16.38 23.49 -32.59
N LYS A 149 16.44 24.60 -31.86
CA LYS A 149 17.54 24.87 -30.93
C LYS A 149 17.21 24.25 -29.58
N VAL A 150 18.04 23.32 -29.14
CA VAL A 150 17.83 22.56 -27.92
C VAL A 150 19.05 22.69 -27.02
N LYS A 151 18.81 22.92 -25.75
CA LYS A 151 19.87 22.94 -24.74
C LYS A 151 20.19 21.50 -24.31
N LEU A 152 21.44 21.10 -24.48
CA LEU A 152 21.98 19.87 -23.92
C LEU A 152 22.76 20.17 -22.63
N THR A 153 22.55 19.37 -21.61
CA THR A 153 23.20 19.54 -20.31
C THR A 153 23.56 18.19 -19.71
N PRO A 154 24.70 18.07 -18.98
CA PRO A 154 25.02 16.90 -18.19
C PRO A 154 24.13 16.79 -16.91
N ASP A 155 23.36 17.83 -16.61
CA ASP A 155 22.49 17.89 -15.47
C ASP A 155 21.30 16.93 -15.63
N VAL A 156 20.82 16.36 -14.53
CA VAL A 156 19.55 15.63 -14.55
C VAL A 156 18.40 16.60 -14.81
N GLN A 157 17.47 16.20 -15.66
CA GLN A 157 16.34 17.02 -16.06
C GLN A 157 15.08 16.56 -15.33
N LEU A 158 14.45 17.51 -14.63
CA LEU A 158 13.20 17.30 -13.90
C LEU A 158 12.06 17.98 -14.65
N PHE A 159 11.14 17.21 -15.18
CA PHE A 159 9.97 17.69 -15.91
C PHE A 159 8.82 17.92 -14.94
N ARG A 160 8.18 19.09 -15.00
CA ARG A 160 7.07 19.46 -14.13
C ARG A 160 5.82 19.70 -14.94
N THR A 161 4.78 18.89 -14.68
CA THR A 161 3.49 19.05 -15.36
C THR A 161 2.73 20.26 -14.83
N PHE A 162 1.78 20.76 -15.62
CA PHE A 162 0.93 21.89 -15.22
C PHE A 162 0.14 21.59 -13.94
N ASP A 163 -0.25 20.34 -13.71
CA ASP A 163 -0.92 19.87 -12.48
C ASP A 163 0.03 19.76 -11.27
N GLY A 164 1.32 20.03 -11.48
CA GLY A 164 2.35 20.03 -10.44
C GLY A 164 2.93 18.65 -10.11
N PHE A 165 2.69 17.63 -10.94
CA PHE A 165 3.43 16.37 -10.89
C PHE A 165 4.82 16.56 -11.46
N GLN A 166 5.77 15.75 -11.03
CA GLN A 166 7.15 15.84 -11.50
C GLN A 166 7.66 14.46 -11.89
N PHE A 167 8.37 14.40 -13.00
CA PHE A 167 9.01 13.16 -13.43
C PHE A 167 10.43 13.42 -13.92
N GLY A 168 11.23 12.36 -13.90
CA GLY A 168 12.57 12.34 -14.43
C GLY A 168 12.78 11.15 -15.34
N VAL A 169 13.87 11.20 -16.12
CA VAL A 169 14.22 10.17 -17.09
C VAL A 169 15.65 9.70 -16.84
N GLU A 170 15.87 8.40 -16.91
CA GLU A 170 17.20 7.78 -16.96
C GLU A 170 17.20 6.64 -17.99
N ILE A 171 18.37 6.15 -18.37
CA ILE A 171 18.48 5.20 -19.48
C ILE A 171 19.24 3.95 -19.04
N CYS A 172 18.54 2.81 -19.09
CA CYS A 172 19.05 1.44 -18.98
C CYS A 172 20.07 1.25 -17.84
N GLU A 173 21.36 1.21 -18.17
CA GLU A 173 22.48 1.00 -17.25
C GLU A 173 22.49 2.00 -16.08
N ASP A 174 21.86 3.15 -16.25
CA ASP A 174 21.78 4.16 -15.18
C ASP A 174 21.19 3.56 -13.89
N VAL A 175 20.16 2.69 -13.97
CA VAL A 175 19.55 2.07 -12.78
C VAL A 175 20.42 0.97 -12.15
N TRP A 176 21.32 0.36 -12.94
CA TRP A 176 22.23 -0.68 -12.44
C TRP A 176 23.42 -0.11 -11.70
N ALA A 177 23.72 1.17 -11.91
CA ALA A 177 24.83 1.85 -11.26
C ALA A 177 24.60 1.97 -9.74
N PRO A 178 25.67 1.95 -8.92
CA PRO A 178 25.56 2.14 -7.47
C PRO A 178 24.92 3.47 -7.05
N ALA A 179 25.04 4.50 -7.87
CA ALA A 179 24.46 5.83 -7.66
C ALA A 179 23.67 6.28 -8.91
N PRO A 180 22.48 5.71 -9.14
CA PRO A 180 21.68 6.01 -10.32
C PRO A 180 21.19 7.46 -10.32
N PRO A 181 21.02 8.09 -11.52
CA PRO A 181 20.45 9.44 -11.66
C PRO A 181 19.08 9.58 -10.99
N SER A 182 18.28 8.52 -10.97
CA SER A 182 16.98 8.48 -10.30
C SER A 182 17.02 8.79 -8.80
N ASN A 183 18.12 8.51 -8.09
CA ASN A 183 18.29 8.93 -6.71
C ASN A 183 18.28 10.47 -6.60
N LYS A 184 19.03 11.13 -7.46
CA LYS A 184 19.12 12.59 -7.49
C LYS A 184 17.80 13.22 -7.94
N LEU A 185 17.16 12.64 -8.97
CA LEU A 185 15.86 13.07 -9.46
C LEU A 185 14.76 12.95 -8.38
N ALA A 186 14.68 11.82 -7.68
CA ALA A 186 13.71 11.60 -6.62
C ALA A 186 13.89 12.59 -5.46
N LEU A 187 15.13 12.81 -5.02
CA LEU A 187 15.44 13.78 -3.96
C LEU A 187 15.20 15.23 -4.42
N ALA A 188 15.32 15.53 -5.74
CA ALA A 188 14.93 16.81 -6.31
C ALA A 188 13.42 17.03 -6.36
N GLY A 189 12.63 15.95 -6.29
CA GLY A 189 11.17 16.00 -6.23
C GLY A 189 10.44 15.21 -7.30
N ALA A 190 11.15 14.43 -8.15
CA ALA A 190 10.46 13.56 -9.11
C ALA A 190 9.54 12.59 -8.40
N ASP A 191 8.29 12.55 -8.80
CA ASP A 191 7.28 11.59 -8.33
C ASP A 191 7.38 10.26 -9.07
N ILE A 192 7.76 10.34 -10.35
CA ILE A 192 7.84 9.20 -11.26
C ILE A 192 9.18 9.25 -12.01
N ILE A 193 9.79 8.09 -12.16
CA ILE A 193 11.00 7.90 -12.98
C ILE A 193 10.63 7.03 -14.18
N PHE A 194 11.04 7.47 -15.38
CA PHE A 194 10.95 6.70 -16.61
C PHE A 194 12.33 6.19 -17.00
N ASN A 195 12.44 4.91 -17.28
CA ASN A 195 13.68 4.27 -17.70
C ASN A 195 13.49 3.60 -19.07
N LEU A 196 14.24 4.08 -20.05
CA LEU A 196 14.32 3.51 -21.39
C LEU A 196 15.45 2.48 -21.40
N SER A 197 15.15 1.25 -21.75
CA SER A 197 16.13 0.15 -21.67
C SER A 197 16.22 -0.68 -22.93
N ALA A 198 17.36 -1.36 -23.04
CA ALA A 198 17.62 -2.46 -23.96
C ALA A 198 18.38 -3.54 -23.22
N THR A 199 17.66 -4.24 -22.34
CA THR A 199 18.23 -5.28 -21.48
C THR A 199 18.02 -6.65 -22.12
N ASP A 200 19.14 -7.34 -22.40
CA ASP A 200 19.15 -8.72 -22.89
C ASP A 200 18.70 -9.72 -21.82
N GLU A 201 18.31 -10.90 -22.27
CA GLU A 201 17.81 -11.97 -21.42
C GLU A 201 18.90 -13.01 -21.12
N LEU A 202 19.15 -13.20 -19.82
CA LEU A 202 19.98 -14.27 -19.28
C LEU A 202 19.20 -15.04 -18.20
N ILE A 203 19.56 -16.29 -17.95
CA ILE A 203 18.93 -17.10 -16.90
C ILE A 203 19.10 -16.40 -15.54
N GLY A 204 17.97 -16.12 -14.86
CA GLY A 204 17.94 -15.45 -13.56
C GLY A 204 17.99 -13.91 -13.62
N LYS A 205 18.35 -13.29 -14.74
CA LYS A 205 18.47 -11.83 -14.86
C LYS A 205 17.14 -11.11 -14.65
N ASN A 206 16.02 -11.66 -15.14
CA ASN A 206 14.72 -11.05 -14.97
C ASN A 206 14.26 -10.96 -13.50
N SER A 207 14.51 -11.98 -12.69
CA SER A 207 14.17 -11.92 -11.26
C SER A 207 15.02 -10.87 -10.52
N TYR A 208 16.30 -10.77 -10.88
CA TYR A 208 17.16 -9.72 -10.37
C TYR A 208 16.70 -8.34 -10.81
N LEU A 209 16.35 -8.14 -12.09
CA LEU A 209 15.80 -6.89 -12.63
C LEU A 209 14.54 -6.47 -11.86
N LYS A 210 13.56 -7.36 -11.69
CA LYS A 210 12.34 -7.08 -10.93
C LYS A 210 12.66 -6.66 -9.49
N SER A 211 13.61 -7.33 -8.83
CA SER A 211 14.05 -6.97 -7.48
C SER A 211 14.73 -5.60 -7.46
N LEU A 212 15.58 -5.30 -8.43
CA LEU A 212 16.27 -4.01 -8.56
C LEU A 212 15.27 -2.86 -8.73
N LEU A 213 14.32 -3.00 -9.66
CA LEU A 213 13.31 -1.95 -9.94
C LEU A 213 12.36 -1.75 -8.76
N SER A 214 11.91 -2.84 -8.13
CA SER A 214 11.10 -2.78 -6.91
C SER A 214 11.83 -2.04 -5.79
N GLN A 215 13.11 -2.40 -5.54
CA GLN A 215 13.96 -1.75 -4.54
C GLN A 215 14.21 -0.26 -4.87
N GLN A 216 14.47 0.07 -6.14
CA GLN A 216 14.70 1.45 -6.56
C GLN A 216 13.45 2.31 -6.38
N SER A 217 12.29 1.81 -6.80
CA SER A 217 10.99 2.45 -6.58
C SER A 217 10.69 2.66 -5.09
N ALA A 218 10.89 1.63 -4.26
CA ALA A 218 10.65 1.67 -2.81
C ALA A 218 11.60 2.62 -2.08
N ARG A 219 12.91 2.52 -2.34
CA ARG A 219 13.93 3.35 -1.68
C ARG A 219 13.76 4.83 -1.99
N THR A 220 13.37 5.15 -3.21
CA THR A 220 13.14 6.54 -3.66
C THR A 220 11.71 7.02 -3.43
N ILE A 221 10.80 6.13 -3.01
CA ILE A 221 9.37 6.38 -2.83
C ILE A 221 8.79 7.04 -4.09
N THR A 222 8.99 6.39 -5.25
CA THR A 222 8.57 6.88 -6.57
C THR A 222 7.70 5.86 -7.29
N GLY A 223 6.93 6.35 -8.29
CA GLY A 223 6.57 5.52 -9.42
C GLY A 223 7.82 5.23 -10.25
N TYR A 224 7.92 4.02 -10.81
CA TYR A 224 9.03 3.66 -11.69
C TYR A 224 8.50 2.93 -12.92
N VAL A 225 8.71 3.52 -14.09
CA VAL A 225 8.20 3.04 -15.38
C VAL A 225 9.38 2.61 -16.23
N TYR A 226 9.46 1.32 -16.50
CA TYR A 226 10.57 0.69 -17.21
C TYR A 226 10.09 0.14 -18.54
N SER A 227 10.76 0.48 -19.66
CA SER A 227 10.45 -0.01 -20.99
C SER A 227 11.72 -0.56 -21.64
N SER A 228 11.75 -1.87 -21.95
CA SER A 228 12.87 -2.52 -22.59
C SER A 228 12.46 -3.11 -23.92
N CYS A 229 13.38 -3.05 -24.91
CA CYS A 229 13.16 -3.57 -26.24
C CYS A 229 12.86 -5.09 -26.24
N GLY A 230 12.16 -5.53 -27.28
CA GLY A 230 11.73 -6.91 -27.45
C GLY A 230 12.03 -7.45 -28.86
N PHE A 231 11.10 -8.23 -29.38
CA PHE A 231 11.23 -8.83 -30.70
C PHE A 231 11.43 -7.77 -31.80
N GLY A 232 12.42 -7.98 -32.64
CA GLY A 232 12.81 -7.05 -33.73
C GLY A 232 14.25 -6.55 -33.64
N GLU A 233 14.86 -6.61 -32.45
CA GLU A 233 16.29 -6.38 -32.29
C GLU A 233 17.11 -7.57 -32.84
N SER A 234 18.37 -7.33 -33.20
CA SER A 234 19.26 -8.37 -33.67
C SER A 234 19.55 -9.40 -32.57
N THR A 235 19.55 -10.67 -32.94
CA THR A 235 19.83 -11.80 -32.05
C THR A 235 21.17 -12.47 -32.37
N GLN A 236 22.18 -11.67 -32.70
CA GLN A 236 23.51 -12.22 -33.03
C GLN A 236 24.09 -13.03 -31.87
N ASP A 237 24.18 -12.44 -30.68
CA ASP A 237 24.70 -13.11 -29.47
C ASP A 237 23.70 -13.08 -28.30
N VAL A 238 22.72 -12.18 -28.30
CA VAL A 238 21.80 -11.94 -27.19
C VAL A 238 20.36 -11.87 -27.69
N VAL A 239 19.40 -12.06 -26.79
CA VAL A 239 17.96 -12.01 -27.06
C VAL A 239 17.32 -10.99 -26.15
N TYR A 240 16.36 -10.22 -26.66
CA TYR A 240 15.61 -9.22 -25.93
C TYR A 240 14.18 -9.70 -25.69
N GLY A 241 13.78 -9.74 -24.41
CA GLY A 241 12.51 -10.36 -23.99
C GLY A 241 11.30 -9.46 -24.06
N GLY A 242 11.50 -8.15 -24.15
CA GLY A 242 10.37 -7.20 -24.12
C GLY A 242 9.78 -7.05 -22.72
N ASN A 243 10.44 -6.29 -21.84
CA ASN A 243 9.97 -6.03 -20.49
C ASN A 243 9.39 -4.61 -20.37
N ALA A 244 8.08 -4.49 -20.17
CA ALA A 244 7.42 -3.28 -19.72
C ALA A 244 6.94 -3.49 -18.28
N LEU A 245 7.49 -2.74 -17.33
CA LEU A 245 7.23 -2.91 -15.90
C LEU A 245 6.89 -1.56 -15.27
N ILE A 246 5.83 -1.51 -14.48
CA ILE A 246 5.42 -0.29 -13.75
C ILE A 246 5.34 -0.59 -12.27
N TYR A 247 6.10 0.13 -11.46
CA TYR A 247 6.13 0.03 -10.00
C TYR A 247 5.63 1.30 -9.33
N GLU A 248 5.06 1.17 -8.13
CA GLU A 248 4.70 2.26 -7.23
C GLU A 248 5.19 1.93 -5.81
N ASN A 249 6.19 2.65 -5.33
CA ASN A 249 6.76 2.41 -3.99
C ASN A 249 7.08 0.92 -3.73
N GLY A 250 7.70 0.27 -4.70
CA GLY A 250 8.10 -1.14 -4.66
C GLY A 250 7.03 -2.15 -5.09
N ALA A 251 5.76 -1.77 -5.16
CA ALA A 251 4.69 -2.65 -5.61
C ALA A 251 4.59 -2.65 -7.14
N LEU A 252 4.51 -3.84 -7.74
CA LEU A 252 4.28 -4.00 -9.18
C LEU A 252 2.82 -3.67 -9.51
N LEU A 253 2.58 -2.72 -10.41
CA LEU A 253 1.26 -2.33 -10.89
C LEU A 253 0.88 -3.01 -12.21
N GLY A 254 1.86 -3.33 -13.02
CA GLY A 254 1.63 -3.99 -14.31
C GLY A 254 2.92 -4.45 -14.96
N GLU A 255 2.82 -5.50 -15.76
CA GLU A 255 3.92 -6.07 -16.51
C GLU A 255 3.46 -6.61 -17.87
N SER A 256 4.36 -6.58 -18.86
CA SER A 256 4.14 -7.20 -20.18
C SER A 256 4.42 -8.70 -20.15
N GLU A 257 3.91 -9.41 -21.15
CA GLU A 257 4.33 -10.76 -21.45
C GLU A 257 5.75 -10.75 -22.06
N ARG A 258 6.65 -11.53 -21.48
CA ARG A 258 8.02 -11.67 -22.02
C ARG A 258 8.04 -12.61 -23.23
N PHE A 259 8.96 -12.34 -24.15
CA PHE A 259 9.17 -13.14 -25.37
C PHE A 259 7.96 -13.11 -26.33
N SER A 260 7.11 -12.09 -26.24
CA SER A 260 6.06 -11.88 -27.21
C SER A 260 6.62 -11.41 -28.55
N LEU A 261 6.01 -11.88 -29.64
CA LEU A 261 6.32 -11.43 -31.00
C LEU A 261 5.56 -10.15 -31.37
N GLU A 262 4.56 -9.80 -30.58
CA GLU A 262 3.66 -8.68 -30.82
C GLU A 262 4.08 -7.44 -30.01
N ALA A 263 3.74 -6.27 -30.55
CA ALA A 263 3.88 -5.02 -29.81
C ALA A 263 2.99 -5.01 -28.56
N GLN A 264 3.48 -4.48 -27.46
CA GLN A 264 2.77 -4.44 -26.19
C GLN A 264 2.77 -3.04 -25.57
N MET A 265 1.80 -2.79 -24.73
CA MET A 265 1.73 -1.57 -23.92
C MET A 265 1.10 -1.89 -22.56
N VAL A 266 1.84 -1.59 -21.49
CA VAL A 266 1.34 -1.67 -20.11
C VAL A 266 0.94 -0.26 -19.68
N VAL A 267 -0.28 -0.13 -19.16
CA VAL A 267 -0.83 1.14 -18.67
C VAL A 267 -1.16 1.01 -17.19
N ALA A 268 -0.80 2.01 -16.39
CA ALA A 268 -1.15 2.05 -14.97
C ALA A 268 -1.42 3.48 -14.50
N GLN A 269 -2.19 3.58 -13.42
CA GLN A 269 -2.44 4.83 -12.69
C GLN A 269 -1.59 4.83 -11.42
N ILE A 270 -0.60 5.72 -11.34
CA ILE A 270 0.28 5.89 -10.18
C ILE A 270 -0.33 6.91 -9.23
N ASP A 271 -0.46 6.56 -7.95
CA ASP A 271 -0.97 7.44 -6.91
C ASP A 271 0.15 8.34 -6.34
N VAL A 272 0.34 9.47 -6.99
CA VAL A 272 1.36 10.47 -6.59
C VAL A 272 1.06 11.08 -5.21
N GLU A 273 -0.22 11.25 -4.87
CA GLU A 273 -0.59 11.77 -3.54
C GLU A 273 -0.17 10.80 -2.42
N LYS A 274 -0.32 9.49 -2.66
CA LYS A 274 0.17 8.43 -1.77
C LYS A 274 1.69 8.50 -1.61
N LEU A 275 2.45 8.58 -2.72
CA LEU A 275 3.90 8.70 -2.70
C LEU A 275 4.36 9.94 -1.91
N ARG A 276 3.74 11.09 -2.16
CA ARG A 276 4.05 12.33 -1.46
C ARG A 276 3.69 12.29 0.04
N SER A 277 2.63 11.57 0.41
CA SER A 277 2.26 11.35 1.81
C SER A 277 3.33 10.53 2.54
N GLU A 278 3.75 9.43 1.94
CA GLU A 278 4.84 8.59 2.47
C GLU A 278 6.14 9.39 2.66
N ARG A 279 6.53 10.20 1.68
CA ARG A 279 7.72 11.05 1.77
C ARG A 279 7.62 12.07 2.91
N ARG A 280 6.45 12.69 3.12
CA ARG A 280 6.24 13.70 4.17
C ARG A 280 6.39 13.14 5.57
N THR A 281 6.00 11.89 5.78
CA THR A 281 6.09 11.22 7.08
C THR A 281 7.46 10.56 7.33
N ASN A 282 8.26 10.37 6.27
CA ASN A 282 9.59 9.79 6.37
C ASN A 282 10.66 10.87 6.61
N SER A 283 11.01 11.07 7.88
CA SER A 283 12.01 12.08 8.27
C SER A 283 13.39 11.86 7.63
N THR A 284 13.79 10.61 7.41
CA THR A 284 15.06 10.26 6.74
C THR A 284 15.04 10.73 5.29
N TYR A 285 13.94 10.51 4.57
CA TYR A 285 13.78 11.01 3.20
C TYR A 285 13.81 12.54 3.16
N VAL A 286 13.07 13.21 4.05
CA VAL A 286 13.04 14.68 4.14
C VAL A 286 14.44 15.24 4.46
N ASN A 287 15.19 14.60 5.33
CA ASN A 287 16.57 15.01 5.66
C ASN A 287 17.51 14.84 4.46
N ALA A 288 17.39 13.73 3.71
CA ALA A 288 18.17 13.53 2.49
C ALA A 288 17.86 14.59 1.40
N GLN A 289 16.59 15.02 1.29
CA GLN A 289 16.20 16.09 0.38
C GLN A 289 16.81 17.46 0.74
N ARG A 290 17.12 17.72 2.01
CA ARG A 290 17.59 19.04 2.48
C ARG A 290 18.79 19.54 1.68
N ASN A 291 19.80 18.71 1.49
CA ASN A 291 21.01 19.08 0.79
C ASN A 291 20.77 19.39 -0.68
N ILE A 292 19.90 18.65 -1.33
CA ILE A 292 19.58 18.83 -2.76
C ILE A 292 18.72 20.07 -2.97
N LYS A 293 17.68 20.30 -2.16
CA LYS A 293 16.83 21.50 -2.25
C LYS A 293 17.63 22.79 -2.05
N TYR A 294 18.56 22.79 -1.10
CA TYR A 294 19.46 23.95 -0.88
C TYR A 294 20.32 24.23 -2.11
N SER A 295 20.69 23.22 -2.84
CA SER A 295 21.59 23.23 -3.96
C SER A 295 20.88 23.57 -5.28
N VAL A 296 19.63 23.14 -5.47
CA VAL A 296 18.78 23.54 -6.61
C VAL A 296 18.56 25.05 -6.59
N LEU A 297 18.29 25.64 -5.43
CA LEU A 297 18.15 27.09 -5.26
C LEU A 297 19.44 27.86 -5.60
N ASN A 298 20.61 27.22 -5.39
CA ASN A 298 21.92 27.83 -5.61
C ASN A 298 22.59 27.40 -6.94
N LYS A 299 21.89 26.70 -7.83
CA LYS A 299 22.43 26.14 -9.11
C LYS A 299 23.69 25.25 -8.95
N GLN A 300 23.94 24.71 -7.78
CA GLN A 300 25.19 23.98 -7.48
C GLN A 300 25.16 22.47 -7.76
N PHE A 301 24.01 21.89 -8.14
CA PHE A 301 23.87 20.42 -8.19
C PHE A 301 23.43 19.81 -9.53
N GLY A 302 23.55 20.56 -10.60
CA GLY A 302 23.30 19.98 -11.90
C GLY A 302 21.88 19.38 -12.00
N ILE A 303 20.85 20.19 -11.72
CA ILE A 303 19.45 19.87 -11.94
C ILE A 303 18.81 21.00 -12.74
N THR A 304 18.24 20.65 -13.89
CA THR A 304 17.46 21.56 -14.73
C THR A 304 15.97 21.22 -14.58
N VAL A 305 15.14 22.21 -14.24
CA VAL A 305 13.67 22.03 -14.17
C VAL A 305 13.06 22.55 -15.46
N ILE A 306 12.20 21.75 -16.07
CA ILE A 306 11.53 22.03 -17.35
C ILE A 306 10.02 21.91 -17.12
N ASP A 307 9.27 22.98 -17.41
CA ASP A 307 7.82 22.97 -17.37
C ASP A 307 7.25 22.36 -18.65
N THR A 308 6.26 21.47 -18.50
CA THR A 308 5.53 20.91 -19.63
C THR A 308 4.37 21.82 -20.01
N HIS A 309 3.76 21.58 -21.15
CA HIS A 309 2.58 22.33 -21.58
C HIS A 309 1.30 21.83 -20.88
N PRO A 310 0.31 22.71 -20.66
CA PRO A 310 -1.00 22.30 -20.19
C PRO A 310 -1.71 21.42 -21.24
N ALA A 311 -2.49 20.45 -20.79
CA ALA A 311 -3.36 19.70 -21.68
C ALA A 311 -4.46 20.62 -22.22
N GLU A 312 -4.71 20.56 -23.54
CA GLU A 312 -5.79 21.32 -24.18
C GLU A 312 -7.16 20.61 -24.03
N ASN A 313 -7.12 19.26 -23.94
CA ASN A 313 -8.32 18.43 -23.83
C ASN A 313 -8.54 17.99 -22.38
N VAL A 314 -9.57 18.53 -21.73
CA VAL A 314 -9.94 18.12 -20.37
C VAL A 314 -10.75 16.84 -20.46
N ARG A 315 -10.26 15.75 -19.88
CA ARG A 315 -10.94 14.46 -19.77
C ARG A 315 -11.45 14.25 -18.35
N ASP A 316 -12.60 13.57 -18.23
CA ASP A 316 -13.08 13.14 -16.92
C ASP A 316 -12.17 12.04 -16.37
N PHE A 317 -11.84 12.17 -15.09
CA PHE A 317 -11.02 11.18 -14.40
C PHE A 317 -11.85 9.92 -14.09
N VAL A 318 -11.35 8.77 -14.53
CA VAL A 318 -11.89 7.45 -14.19
C VAL A 318 -10.81 6.66 -13.48
N LEU A 319 -11.12 6.10 -12.31
CA LEU A 319 -10.21 5.22 -11.58
C LEU A 319 -10.30 3.81 -12.18
N GLU A 320 -9.27 3.40 -12.92
CA GLU A 320 -9.21 2.10 -13.60
C GLU A 320 -8.45 1.04 -12.80
N ARG A 321 -7.52 1.48 -11.92
CA ARG A 321 -6.73 0.53 -11.13
C ARG A 321 -7.60 -0.22 -10.13
N GLU A 322 -7.24 -1.46 -9.88
CA GLU A 322 -7.85 -2.25 -8.81
C GLU A 322 -7.51 -1.69 -7.44
N VAL A 323 -8.47 -1.75 -6.53
CA VAL A 323 -8.34 -1.33 -5.15
C VAL A 323 -8.69 -2.51 -4.26
N ASN A 324 -7.74 -2.94 -3.42
CA ASN A 324 -7.98 -4.02 -2.48
C ASN A 324 -9.03 -3.60 -1.44
N PRO A 325 -10.19 -4.28 -1.34
CA PRO A 325 -11.21 -3.98 -0.34
C PRO A 325 -10.76 -4.29 1.09
N HIS A 326 -9.77 -5.16 1.27
CA HIS A 326 -9.28 -5.61 2.57
C HIS A 326 -7.80 -5.29 2.78
N PRO A 327 -7.42 -3.99 2.92
CA PRO A 327 -6.02 -3.58 2.91
C PRO A 327 -5.20 -4.07 4.13
N PHE A 328 -5.85 -4.55 5.18
CA PHE A 328 -5.19 -5.14 6.34
C PHE A 328 -4.97 -6.65 6.23
N ILE A 329 -5.66 -7.31 5.30
CA ILE A 329 -5.57 -8.76 5.14
C ILE A 329 -4.39 -9.08 4.21
N PRO A 330 -3.42 -9.90 4.64
CA PRO A 330 -2.32 -10.34 3.80
C PRO A 330 -2.81 -11.10 2.56
N ALA A 331 -2.03 -11.07 1.49
CA ALA A 331 -2.32 -11.87 0.30
C ALA A 331 -2.42 -13.37 0.66
N THR A 332 -3.29 -14.10 -0.03
CA THR A 332 -3.57 -15.53 0.27
C THR A 332 -2.29 -16.38 0.27
N ALA A 333 -1.36 -16.11 -0.65
CA ALA A 333 -0.08 -16.83 -0.73
C ALA A 333 0.80 -16.63 0.52
N ASP A 334 0.69 -15.49 1.20
CA ASP A 334 1.50 -15.13 2.36
C ASP A 334 0.74 -15.26 3.69
N MET A 335 -0.52 -15.66 3.66
CA MET A 335 -1.44 -15.63 4.82
C MET A 335 -0.87 -16.38 6.02
N LYS A 336 -0.40 -17.62 5.82
CA LYS A 336 0.13 -18.45 6.90
C LYS A 336 1.35 -17.81 7.56
N ALA A 337 2.32 -17.37 6.76
CA ALA A 337 3.54 -16.73 7.26
C ALA A 337 3.22 -15.42 7.98
N SER A 338 2.33 -14.62 7.43
CA SER A 338 1.89 -13.36 8.04
C SER A 338 1.14 -13.57 9.35
N CYS A 339 0.24 -14.54 9.43
CA CYS A 339 -0.46 -14.88 10.68
C CYS A 339 0.54 -15.34 11.75
N GLU A 340 1.51 -16.16 11.39
CA GLU A 340 2.57 -16.60 12.33
C GLU A 340 3.40 -15.42 12.83
N GLU A 341 3.78 -14.49 11.96
CA GLU A 341 4.53 -13.30 12.32
C GLU A 341 3.71 -12.39 13.26
N ILE A 342 2.44 -12.15 12.96
CA ILE A 342 1.51 -11.37 13.79
C ILE A 342 1.44 -11.97 15.20
N PHE A 343 1.17 -13.27 15.31
CA PHE A 343 1.12 -13.96 16.60
C PHE A 343 2.44 -13.84 17.36
N ASN A 344 3.57 -14.02 16.69
CA ASN A 344 4.89 -13.90 17.33
C ASN A 344 5.13 -12.48 17.87
N ILE A 345 4.70 -11.43 17.16
CA ILE A 345 4.78 -10.04 17.65
C ILE A 345 3.93 -9.87 18.93
N GLN A 346 2.66 -10.33 18.92
CA GLN A 346 1.77 -10.26 20.08
C GLN A 346 2.34 -11.03 21.27
N VAL A 347 2.78 -12.26 21.06
CA VAL A 347 3.35 -13.16 22.09
C VAL A 347 4.62 -12.56 22.68
N MET A 348 5.53 -12.02 21.88
CA MET A 348 6.77 -11.43 22.38
C MET A 348 6.52 -10.14 23.17
N GLY A 349 5.53 -9.34 22.74
CA GLY A 349 5.10 -8.16 23.47
C GLY A 349 4.60 -8.50 24.88
N LEU A 350 3.68 -9.48 24.98
CA LEU A 350 3.13 -9.93 26.26
C LEU A 350 4.19 -10.64 27.11
N ALA A 351 5.01 -11.52 26.52
CA ALA A 351 6.06 -12.24 27.23
C ALA A 351 7.03 -11.27 27.93
N LYS A 352 7.44 -10.20 27.23
CA LYS A 352 8.32 -9.18 27.83
C LYS A 352 7.65 -8.48 29.00
N ARG A 353 6.34 -8.18 28.91
CA ARG A 353 5.59 -7.57 30.04
C ARG A 353 5.56 -8.48 31.25
N ILE A 354 5.19 -9.76 31.07
CA ILE A 354 5.14 -10.76 32.14
C ILE A 354 6.50 -10.88 32.83
N VAL A 355 7.57 -11.06 32.07
CA VAL A 355 8.93 -11.19 32.61
C VAL A 355 9.37 -9.92 33.34
N HIS A 356 9.06 -8.73 32.80
CA HIS A 356 9.47 -7.46 33.38
C HIS A 356 8.74 -7.13 34.68
N THR A 357 7.44 -7.41 34.74
CA THR A 357 6.60 -7.14 35.93
C THR A 357 6.66 -8.26 36.97
N HIS A 358 7.34 -9.37 36.64
CA HIS A 358 7.36 -10.58 37.45
C HIS A 358 5.95 -11.14 37.74
N ALA A 359 4.98 -10.87 36.86
CA ALA A 359 3.63 -11.34 37.00
C ALA A 359 3.59 -12.86 36.91
N LYS A 360 2.90 -13.50 37.85
CA LYS A 360 2.75 -14.97 37.91
C LYS A 360 1.50 -15.42 37.18
N THR A 361 0.54 -14.52 37.01
CA THR A 361 -0.76 -14.79 36.42
C THR A 361 -1.14 -13.68 35.43
N VAL A 362 -2.05 -14.01 34.52
CA VAL A 362 -2.76 -13.04 33.69
C VAL A 362 -4.27 -13.27 33.85
N VAL A 363 -5.04 -12.20 33.83
CA VAL A 363 -6.51 -12.23 33.95
C VAL A 363 -7.11 -11.72 32.65
N VAL A 364 -8.01 -12.49 32.05
CA VAL A 364 -8.65 -12.17 30.77
C VAL A 364 -10.17 -12.37 30.89
N GLY A 365 -10.93 -11.36 30.50
CA GLY A 365 -12.39 -11.49 30.37
C GLY A 365 -12.72 -12.26 29.09
N ILE A 366 -13.44 -13.37 29.22
CA ILE A 366 -13.81 -14.25 28.11
C ILE A 366 -15.33 -14.16 27.89
N SER A 367 -15.71 -13.48 26.81
CA SER A 367 -17.10 -13.33 26.39
C SER A 367 -17.58 -14.49 25.50
N GLY A 368 -16.64 -15.22 24.87
CA GLY A 368 -16.95 -16.19 23.82
C GLY A 368 -16.95 -15.60 22.42
N GLY A 369 -16.61 -14.30 22.28
CA GLY A 369 -16.44 -13.63 20.99
C GLY A 369 -14.99 -13.68 20.47
N LEU A 370 -14.78 -13.29 19.20
CA LEU A 370 -13.50 -13.37 18.49
C LEU A 370 -12.35 -12.64 19.20
N ASP A 371 -12.59 -11.46 19.75
CA ASP A 371 -11.55 -10.61 20.36
C ASP A 371 -11.00 -11.24 21.63
N SER A 372 -11.89 -11.68 22.53
CA SER A 372 -11.49 -12.36 23.76
C SER A 372 -10.82 -13.71 23.47
N THR A 373 -11.27 -14.40 22.42
CA THR A 373 -10.67 -15.65 21.95
C THR A 373 -9.23 -15.42 21.46
N LEU A 374 -8.99 -14.41 20.58
CA LEU A 374 -7.65 -14.09 20.12
C LEU A 374 -6.72 -13.73 21.28
N ALA A 375 -7.19 -12.88 22.21
CA ALA A 375 -6.41 -12.50 23.39
C ALA A 375 -6.05 -13.71 24.26
N LEU A 376 -6.98 -14.64 24.45
CA LEU A 376 -6.74 -15.89 25.18
C LEU A 376 -5.69 -16.77 24.50
N LEU A 377 -5.79 -16.94 23.17
CA LEU A 377 -4.82 -17.71 22.38
C LEU A 377 -3.41 -17.11 22.46
N VAL A 378 -3.29 -15.77 22.44
CA VAL A 378 -2.02 -15.08 22.67
C VAL A 378 -1.48 -15.35 24.08
N CYS A 379 -2.32 -15.33 25.11
CA CYS A 379 -1.92 -15.68 26.48
C CYS A 379 -1.39 -17.11 26.56
N VAL A 380 -2.10 -18.07 26.00
CA VAL A 380 -1.70 -19.50 25.99
C VAL A 380 -0.35 -19.68 25.29
N LYS A 381 -0.20 -19.15 24.07
CA LYS A 381 1.07 -19.18 23.33
C LYS A 381 2.22 -18.52 24.11
N THR A 382 1.93 -17.44 24.85
CA THR A 382 2.93 -16.73 25.66
C THR A 382 3.37 -17.59 26.85
N PHE A 383 2.45 -18.20 27.57
CA PHE A 383 2.77 -19.07 28.70
C PHE A 383 3.55 -20.30 28.26
N ASP A 384 3.14 -20.94 27.16
CA ASP A 384 3.86 -22.07 26.57
C ASP A 384 5.30 -21.67 26.21
N LYS A 385 5.48 -20.51 25.57
CA LYS A 385 6.81 -19.98 25.17
C LYS A 385 7.71 -19.68 26.35
N LEU A 386 7.14 -19.20 27.48
CA LEU A 386 7.86 -18.91 28.71
C LEU A 386 8.05 -20.16 29.59
N GLY A 387 7.50 -21.32 29.23
CA GLY A 387 7.51 -22.54 30.05
C GLY A 387 6.71 -22.37 31.35
N MET A 388 5.72 -21.47 31.36
CA MET A 388 4.83 -21.23 32.50
C MET A 388 3.63 -22.19 32.47
N ASN A 389 3.11 -22.52 33.64
CA ASN A 389 1.91 -23.36 33.73
C ASN A 389 0.69 -22.55 33.26
N ARG A 390 -0.06 -23.10 32.29
CA ARG A 390 -1.31 -22.49 31.76
C ARG A 390 -2.36 -22.21 32.84
N LYS A 391 -2.32 -22.91 34.00
CA LYS A 391 -3.15 -22.59 35.18
C LYS A 391 -2.92 -21.18 35.76
N GLY A 392 -1.81 -20.51 35.40
CA GLY A 392 -1.60 -19.10 35.67
C GLY A 392 -2.41 -18.15 34.79
N ILE A 393 -3.06 -18.65 33.74
CA ILE A 393 -4.00 -17.88 32.92
C ILE A 393 -5.39 -18.05 33.56
N ILE A 394 -5.98 -16.96 34.03
CA ILE A 394 -7.28 -16.90 34.65
C ILE A 394 -8.27 -16.32 33.66
N GLY A 395 -9.03 -17.18 33.00
CA GLY A 395 -10.16 -16.80 32.15
C GLY A 395 -11.39 -16.53 33.00
N VAL A 396 -11.97 -15.36 32.87
CA VAL A 396 -13.16 -14.97 33.65
C VAL A 396 -14.34 -14.78 32.73
N THR A 397 -15.35 -15.62 32.86
CA THR A 397 -16.66 -15.38 32.25
C THR A 397 -17.58 -14.67 33.24
N MET A 398 -18.22 -13.61 32.76
CA MET A 398 -19.01 -12.70 33.61
C MET A 398 -20.40 -12.52 33.00
N PRO A 399 -21.29 -13.55 33.16
CA PRO A 399 -22.62 -13.45 32.60
C PRO A 399 -23.39 -12.26 33.20
N GLY A 400 -23.97 -11.47 32.31
CA GLY A 400 -24.82 -10.33 32.58
C GLY A 400 -26.23 -10.54 32.00
N PHE A 401 -26.92 -9.45 31.70
CA PHE A 401 -28.31 -9.51 31.23
C PHE A 401 -28.45 -9.92 29.75
N GLY A 402 -27.37 -9.74 28.93
CA GLY A 402 -27.39 -10.01 27.49
C GLY A 402 -26.58 -11.24 27.04
N THR A 403 -26.02 -12.02 27.96
CA THR A 403 -25.19 -13.18 27.61
C THR A 403 -26.06 -14.31 27.04
N THR A 404 -25.67 -14.85 25.87
CA THR A 404 -26.38 -15.98 25.24
C THR A 404 -25.78 -17.33 25.65
N ASP A 405 -26.59 -18.39 25.59
CA ASP A 405 -26.11 -19.75 25.92
C ASP A 405 -24.99 -20.22 24.98
N ARG A 406 -25.03 -19.82 23.71
CA ARG A 406 -24.01 -20.21 22.70
C ARG A 406 -22.64 -19.62 23.03
N THR A 407 -22.55 -18.31 23.24
CA THR A 407 -21.31 -17.63 23.56
C THR A 407 -20.76 -18.06 24.91
N TYR A 408 -21.64 -18.26 25.90
CA TYR A 408 -21.26 -18.80 27.20
C TYR A 408 -20.65 -20.21 27.08
N ASN A 409 -21.31 -21.14 26.38
CA ASN A 409 -20.81 -22.49 26.20
C ASN A 409 -19.49 -22.52 25.42
N ASN A 410 -19.35 -21.71 24.39
CA ASN A 410 -18.10 -21.56 23.65
C ASN A 410 -16.95 -21.07 24.54
N ALA A 411 -17.22 -20.08 25.40
CA ALA A 411 -16.22 -19.56 26.33
C ALA A 411 -15.73 -20.65 27.29
N ILE A 412 -16.66 -21.38 27.93
CA ILE A 412 -16.32 -22.46 28.88
C ILE A 412 -15.56 -23.58 28.17
N THR A 413 -16.11 -24.12 27.08
CA THR A 413 -15.50 -25.24 26.34
C THR A 413 -14.08 -24.89 25.85
N LEU A 414 -13.87 -23.69 25.34
CA LEU A 414 -12.55 -23.25 24.90
C LEU A 414 -11.56 -23.15 26.08
N MET A 415 -11.98 -22.57 27.20
CA MET A 415 -11.13 -22.44 28.39
C MET A 415 -10.75 -23.81 28.99
N GLU A 416 -11.68 -24.74 28.99
CA GLU A 416 -11.44 -26.13 29.44
C GLU A 416 -10.44 -26.85 28.56
N SER A 417 -10.65 -26.81 27.24
CA SER A 417 -9.77 -27.47 26.25
C SER A 417 -8.34 -26.90 26.26
N LEU A 418 -8.18 -25.61 26.51
CA LEU A 418 -6.88 -24.96 26.64
C LEU A 418 -6.20 -25.20 27.99
N GLY A 419 -6.91 -25.80 28.96
CA GLY A 419 -6.38 -26.21 30.27
C GLY A 419 -6.05 -25.06 31.22
N ILE A 420 -6.70 -23.90 31.08
CA ILE A 420 -6.48 -22.72 31.91
C ILE A 420 -7.30 -22.78 33.25
N THR A 421 -7.16 -21.77 34.10
CA THR A 421 -8.02 -21.58 35.27
C THR A 421 -9.28 -20.82 34.88
N ILE A 422 -10.45 -21.34 35.23
CA ILE A 422 -11.74 -20.75 34.91
C ILE A 422 -12.36 -20.12 36.16
N ARG A 423 -12.87 -18.92 36.02
CA ARG A 423 -13.71 -18.23 37.01
C ARG A 423 -15.02 -17.81 36.36
N GLU A 424 -16.12 -18.11 37.01
CA GLU A 424 -17.44 -17.62 36.63
C GLU A 424 -17.96 -16.67 37.72
N ILE A 425 -18.26 -15.44 37.33
CA ILE A 425 -18.69 -14.37 38.22
C ILE A 425 -19.85 -13.60 37.58
N SER A 426 -21.07 -13.84 38.05
CA SER A 426 -22.24 -13.09 37.58
C SER A 426 -22.19 -11.65 38.08
N ILE A 427 -22.37 -10.71 37.15
CA ILE A 427 -22.43 -9.27 37.46
C ILE A 427 -23.84 -8.79 37.82
N ALA A 428 -24.86 -9.62 37.63
CA ALA A 428 -26.26 -9.21 37.72
C ALA A 428 -26.61 -8.50 39.04
N LYS A 429 -26.20 -9.07 40.17
CA LYS A 429 -26.51 -8.50 41.50
C LYS A 429 -25.84 -7.14 41.73
N ALA A 430 -24.56 -7.02 41.37
CA ALA A 430 -23.81 -5.78 41.55
C ALA A 430 -24.36 -4.66 40.69
N VAL A 431 -24.67 -4.97 39.41
CA VAL A 431 -25.24 -3.98 38.47
C VAL A 431 -26.65 -3.57 38.87
N THR A 432 -27.50 -4.52 39.36
CA THR A 432 -28.84 -4.21 39.89
C THR A 432 -28.74 -3.26 41.08
N GLN A 433 -27.87 -3.52 42.04
CA GLN A 433 -27.64 -2.65 43.19
C GLN A 433 -27.15 -1.26 42.74
N HIS A 434 -26.24 -1.23 41.78
CA HIS A 434 -25.75 0.04 41.23
C HIS A 434 -26.86 0.87 40.56
N PHE A 435 -27.79 0.23 39.85
CA PHE A 435 -28.95 0.92 39.24
C PHE A 435 -29.87 1.50 40.31
N GLU A 436 -30.13 0.74 41.37
CA GLU A 436 -30.91 1.22 42.53
C GLU A 436 -30.25 2.46 43.15
N ASP A 437 -28.91 2.42 43.38
CA ASP A 437 -28.17 3.48 44.02
C ASP A 437 -28.15 4.78 43.18
N ILE A 438 -28.13 4.68 41.86
CA ILE A 438 -28.16 5.86 40.97
C ILE A 438 -29.57 6.24 40.50
N GLY A 439 -30.59 5.48 40.85
CA GLY A 439 -31.98 5.70 40.44
C GLY A 439 -32.26 5.44 38.97
N HIS A 440 -31.53 4.50 38.36
CA HIS A 440 -31.74 4.08 36.97
C HIS A 440 -32.77 2.97 36.86
N ASP A 441 -33.73 3.11 35.94
CA ASP A 441 -34.77 2.09 35.70
C ASP A 441 -34.18 0.93 34.89
N MET A 442 -34.31 -0.31 35.42
CA MET A 442 -33.85 -1.54 34.79
C MET A 442 -34.48 -1.85 33.43
N GLU A 443 -35.67 -1.32 33.15
CA GLU A 443 -36.38 -1.50 31.88
C GLU A 443 -35.87 -0.53 30.78
N VAL A 444 -35.06 0.47 31.14
CA VAL A 444 -34.49 1.44 30.21
C VAL A 444 -33.13 0.96 29.75
N HIS A 445 -33.05 0.33 28.58
CA HIS A 445 -31.84 -0.20 27.97
C HIS A 445 -31.06 0.89 27.20
N ASP A 446 -30.60 1.91 27.89
CA ASP A 446 -29.82 3.01 27.35
C ASP A 446 -28.31 2.82 27.54
N VAL A 447 -27.53 3.84 27.19
CA VAL A 447 -26.06 3.85 27.34
C VAL A 447 -25.61 3.68 28.81
N THR A 448 -26.46 4.06 29.79
CA THR A 448 -26.18 3.85 31.22
C THR A 448 -26.24 2.38 31.55
N TYR A 449 -27.29 1.71 31.07
CA TYR A 449 -27.50 0.28 31.22
C TYR A 449 -26.33 -0.54 30.66
N GLU A 450 -25.86 -0.22 29.46
CA GLU A 450 -24.75 -0.91 28.83
C GLU A 450 -23.41 -0.64 29.54
N ASN A 451 -23.11 0.65 29.79
CA ASN A 451 -21.83 1.06 30.36
C ASN A 451 -21.63 0.59 31.81
N SER A 452 -22.68 0.48 32.60
CA SER A 452 -22.59 0.00 33.97
C SER A 452 -22.14 -1.47 34.00
N GLN A 453 -22.69 -2.31 33.14
CA GLN A 453 -22.26 -3.71 33.00
C GLN A 453 -20.80 -3.83 32.58
N ALA A 454 -20.34 -3.02 31.59
CA ALA A 454 -18.98 -3.06 31.11
C ALA A 454 -17.98 -2.62 32.20
N ARG A 455 -18.32 -1.59 32.99
CA ARG A 455 -17.47 -1.11 34.10
C ARG A 455 -17.39 -2.13 35.24
N GLU A 456 -18.48 -2.77 35.57
CA GLU A 456 -18.49 -3.82 36.59
C GLU A 456 -17.57 -4.99 36.21
N ARG A 457 -17.64 -5.44 34.95
CA ARG A 457 -16.71 -6.47 34.44
C ARG A 457 -15.25 -6.04 34.56
N THR A 458 -14.92 -4.79 34.20
CA THR A 458 -13.56 -4.28 34.29
C THR A 458 -13.07 -4.18 35.73
N GLN A 459 -13.91 -3.73 36.66
CA GLN A 459 -13.59 -3.68 38.08
C GLN A 459 -13.23 -5.07 38.62
N ILE A 460 -14.05 -6.07 38.35
CA ILE A 460 -13.80 -7.45 38.75
C ILE A 460 -12.45 -7.95 38.21
N LEU A 461 -12.16 -7.73 36.92
CA LEU A 461 -10.90 -8.18 36.34
C LEU A 461 -9.69 -7.53 37.01
N MET A 462 -9.75 -6.22 37.27
CA MET A 462 -8.65 -5.45 37.91
C MET A 462 -8.41 -5.93 39.35
N ASP A 463 -9.46 -6.13 40.12
CA ASP A 463 -9.37 -6.60 41.50
C ASP A 463 -8.86 -8.05 41.60
N LEU A 464 -9.31 -8.93 40.68
CA LEU A 464 -8.76 -10.27 40.57
C LEU A 464 -7.27 -10.27 40.22
N ALA A 465 -6.84 -9.42 39.30
CA ALA A 465 -5.45 -9.30 38.94
C ALA A 465 -4.61 -8.86 40.17
N ASN A 466 -5.08 -7.88 40.94
CA ASN A 466 -4.44 -7.48 42.20
C ASN A 466 -4.36 -8.64 43.19
N GLN A 467 -5.45 -9.37 43.39
CA GLN A 467 -5.54 -10.50 44.31
C GLN A 467 -4.58 -11.64 43.94
N CYS A 468 -4.40 -11.90 42.64
CA CYS A 468 -3.58 -13.00 42.12
C CYS A 468 -2.13 -12.61 41.81
N GLY A 469 -1.74 -11.35 42.03
CA GLY A 469 -0.41 -10.83 41.66
C GLY A 469 -0.16 -10.91 40.16
N GLY A 470 -1.18 -10.60 39.38
CA GLY A 470 -1.18 -10.70 37.93
C GLY A 470 -1.47 -9.38 37.21
N MET A 471 -1.79 -9.49 35.93
CA MET A 471 -2.14 -8.35 35.09
C MET A 471 -3.37 -8.65 34.23
N VAL A 472 -4.19 -7.62 34.00
CA VAL A 472 -5.34 -7.70 33.09
C VAL A 472 -4.88 -7.55 31.64
N ILE A 473 -5.27 -8.49 30.81
CA ILE A 473 -5.03 -8.47 29.37
C ILE A 473 -6.26 -7.96 28.63
N GLY A 474 -6.06 -6.88 27.87
CA GLY A 474 -7.13 -6.26 27.09
C GLY A 474 -7.41 -7.01 25.79
N THR A 475 -8.68 -7.07 25.45
CA THR A 475 -9.22 -7.77 24.29
C THR A 475 -9.60 -6.83 23.14
N GLY A 476 -9.77 -5.52 23.41
CA GLY A 476 -10.22 -4.54 22.42
C GLY A 476 -9.29 -4.45 21.21
N ASP A 477 -9.88 -4.38 20.03
CA ASP A 477 -9.21 -4.36 18.75
C ASP A 477 -9.03 -2.94 18.17
N LEU A 478 -8.28 -2.82 17.06
CA LEU A 478 -7.98 -1.56 16.41
C LEU A 478 -9.24 -0.85 15.87
N SER A 479 -10.20 -1.60 15.33
CA SER A 479 -11.40 -1.04 14.71
C SER A 479 -12.35 -0.45 15.75
N GLU A 480 -12.53 -1.14 16.88
CA GLU A 480 -13.29 -0.64 18.03
C GLU A 480 -12.65 0.63 18.60
N LEU A 481 -11.33 0.63 18.75
CA LEU A 481 -10.58 1.81 19.21
C LEU A 481 -10.72 3.00 18.24
N ALA A 482 -10.73 2.75 16.93
CA ALA A 482 -10.93 3.80 15.93
C ALA A 482 -12.30 4.45 16.02
N LEU A 483 -13.35 3.64 16.15
CA LEU A 483 -14.73 4.09 16.25
C LEU A 483 -15.10 4.60 17.66
N GLY A 484 -14.22 4.36 18.66
CA GLY A 484 -14.56 4.57 20.06
C GLY A 484 -15.75 3.71 20.52
N TRP A 485 -15.89 2.51 19.92
CA TRP A 485 -16.91 1.53 20.27
C TRP A 485 -16.46 0.70 21.46
N ALA A 486 -16.38 1.35 22.60
CA ALA A 486 -16.01 0.80 23.87
C ALA A 486 -16.52 1.72 24.99
N THR A 487 -16.77 1.17 26.16
CA THR A 487 -17.14 1.95 27.35
C THR A 487 -15.91 2.62 27.94
N TYR A 488 -15.94 3.97 28.03
CA TYR A 488 -14.88 4.71 28.70
C TYR A 488 -14.74 4.29 30.18
N ASN A 489 -13.52 4.00 30.59
CA ASN A 489 -13.20 3.44 31.93
C ASN A 489 -13.94 2.10 32.18
N GLY A 490 -14.10 1.32 31.13
CA GLY A 490 -14.70 -0.02 31.16
C GLY A 490 -13.85 -0.97 30.32
N ASP A 491 -14.46 -1.63 29.35
CA ASP A 491 -13.85 -2.65 28.50
C ASP A 491 -12.64 -2.18 27.66
N HIS A 492 -12.49 -0.87 27.41
CA HIS A 492 -11.29 -0.34 26.74
C HIS A 492 -10.06 -0.28 27.64
N MET A 493 -10.20 -0.50 28.96
CA MET A 493 -9.11 -0.42 29.93
C MET A 493 -8.54 -1.80 30.25
N SER A 494 -7.21 -1.85 30.28
CA SER A 494 -6.44 -3.04 30.68
C SER A 494 -5.03 -2.63 31.08
N MET A 495 -4.24 -3.60 31.53
CA MET A 495 -2.83 -3.35 31.83
C MET A 495 -1.94 -3.59 30.61
N TYR A 496 -2.40 -4.39 29.62
CA TYR A 496 -1.75 -4.57 28.33
C TYR A 496 -2.75 -5.06 27.28
N GLY A 497 -2.94 -4.34 26.18
CA GLY A 497 -3.89 -4.65 25.11
C GLY A 497 -3.21 -5.41 23.97
N VAL A 498 -3.34 -6.73 23.95
CA VAL A 498 -2.64 -7.57 22.96
C VAL A 498 -3.22 -7.43 21.55
N ASN A 499 -4.49 -7.03 21.40
CA ASN A 499 -5.16 -6.87 20.11
C ASN A 499 -5.20 -5.41 19.62
N ALA A 500 -4.63 -4.46 20.34
CA ALA A 500 -4.77 -3.02 20.08
C ALA A 500 -4.36 -2.55 18.66
N SER A 501 -3.56 -3.32 17.96
CA SER A 501 -3.15 -3.07 16.55
C SER A 501 -3.76 -4.03 15.54
N ILE A 502 -4.68 -4.89 15.95
CA ILE A 502 -5.32 -5.88 15.07
C ILE A 502 -6.69 -5.36 14.66
N PRO A 503 -6.97 -5.10 13.37
CA PRO A 503 -8.31 -4.71 12.92
C PRO A 503 -9.28 -5.89 12.97
N LYS A 504 -10.56 -5.60 13.14
CA LYS A 504 -11.64 -6.60 13.24
C LYS A 504 -11.63 -7.60 12.07
N THR A 505 -11.41 -7.10 10.86
CA THR A 505 -11.36 -7.93 9.66
C THR A 505 -10.23 -8.96 9.67
N LEU A 506 -9.12 -8.70 10.36
CA LEU A 506 -7.98 -9.61 10.44
C LEU A 506 -8.11 -10.65 11.56
N ILE A 507 -8.86 -10.36 12.64
CA ILE A 507 -8.99 -11.26 13.81
C ILE A 507 -9.52 -12.62 13.39
N ARG A 508 -10.53 -12.67 12.54
CA ARG A 508 -11.13 -13.92 12.05
C ARG A 508 -10.08 -14.82 11.38
N HIS A 509 -9.23 -14.24 10.53
CA HIS A 509 -8.15 -14.98 9.85
C HIS A 509 -7.11 -15.52 10.84
N LEU A 510 -6.79 -14.76 11.89
CA LEU A 510 -5.86 -15.21 12.93
C LEU A 510 -6.42 -16.35 13.76
N VAL A 511 -7.69 -16.28 14.15
CA VAL A 511 -8.35 -17.36 14.90
C VAL A 511 -8.47 -18.61 14.03
N ASN A 512 -8.83 -18.47 12.75
CA ASN A 512 -8.87 -19.59 11.80
C ASN A 512 -7.47 -20.23 11.60
N TYR A 513 -6.43 -19.43 11.48
CA TYR A 513 -5.06 -19.92 11.40
C TYR A 513 -4.68 -20.80 12.59
N VAL A 514 -5.10 -20.42 13.82
CA VAL A 514 -4.84 -21.24 15.01
C VAL A 514 -5.68 -22.52 14.98
N ALA A 515 -6.94 -22.44 14.56
CA ALA A 515 -7.81 -23.63 14.42
C ALA A 515 -7.23 -24.66 13.44
N GLU A 516 -6.53 -24.21 12.38
CA GLU A 516 -5.92 -25.08 11.37
C GLU A 516 -4.49 -25.54 11.71
N SER A 517 -3.77 -24.84 12.61
CA SER A 517 -2.33 -25.04 12.84
C SER A 517 -1.96 -25.92 14.02
N GLY A 518 -2.84 -26.88 14.42
CA GLY A 518 -2.47 -27.95 15.32
C GLY A 518 -2.94 -27.81 16.76
N VAL A 519 -4.14 -27.31 16.97
CA VAL A 519 -4.91 -27.49 18.21
C VAL A 519 -5.60 -28.87 18.19
N ASP A 520 -6.03 -29.33 19.35
CA ASP A 520 -6.85 -30.55 19.44
C ASP A 520 -8.22 -30.37 18.75
N GLU A 521 -8.86 -31.46 18.39
CA GLU A 521 -10.12 -31.46 17.63
C GLU A 521 -11.24 -30.69 18.33
N GLN A 522 -11.35 -30.79 19.67
CA GLN A 522 -12.37 -30.06 20.42
C GLN A 522 -12.16 -28.56 20.36
N SER A 523 -10.91 -28.09 20.52
CA SER A 523 -10.56 -26.69 20.36
C SER A 523 -10.85 -26.21 18.95
N ARG A 524 -10.55 -27.00 17.91
CA ARG A 524 -10.80 -26.66 16.51
C ARG A 524 -12.30 -26.44 16.24
N ILE A 525 -13.15 -27.36 16.70
CA ILE A 525 -14.61 -27.26 16.55
C ILE A 525 -15.13 -26.00 17.25
N THR A 526 -14.68 -25.75 18.48
CA THR A 526 -15.12 -24.58 19.27
C THR A 526 -14.66 -23.27 18.62
N LEU A 527 -13.42 -23.20 18.11
CA LEU A 527 -12.90 -22.02 17.41
C LEU A 527 -13.69 -21.75 16.13
N GLN A 528 -14.07 -22.80 15.39
CA GLN A 528 -14.90 -22.65 14.19
C GLN A 528 -16.30 -22.11 14.53
N ASP A 529 -16.94 -22.61 15.60
CA ASP A 529 -18.25 -22.09 16.04
C ASP A 529 -18.17 -20.62 16.49
N ILE A 530 -17.06 -20.22 17.14
CA ILE A 530 -16.82 -18.82 17.50
C ILE A 530 -16.67 -17.94 16.23
N ILE A 531 -15.96 -18.44 15.22
CA ILE A 531 -15.79 -17.75 13.94
C ILE A 531 -17.14 -17.51 13.24
N ASP A 532 -18.05 -18.44 13.36
CA ASP A 532 -19.40 -18.40 12.74
C ASP A 532 -20.44 -17.66 13.61
N THR A 533 -20.05 -17.16 14.79
CA THR A 533 -20.94 -16.39 15.67
C THR A 533 -20.99 -14.92 15.27
N PRO A 534 -22.19 -14.32 15.09
CA PRO A 534 -22.31 -12.89 14.76
C PRO A 534 -21.72 -11.97 15.85
N ILE A 535 -21.12 -10.87 15.43
CA ILE A 535 -20.52 -9.87 16.32
C ILE A 535 -21.62 -9.11 17.06
N SER A 536 -21.66 -9.20 18.40
CA SER A 536 -22.63 -8.52 19.27
C SER A 536 -21.97 -8.03 20.55
N PRO A 537 -22.38 -6.88 21.11
CA PRO A 537 -21.88 -6.40 22.39
C PRO A 537 -22.45 -7.19 23.59
N GLU A 538 -23.50 -8.01 23.40
CA GLU A 538 -24.15 -8.86 24.44
C GLU A 538 -24.47 -8.12 25.75
N LEU A 539 -24.89 -6.86 25.65
CA LEU A 539 -25.23 -6.02 26.79
C LEU A 539 -26.74 -5.88 26.99
N ILE A 540 -27.54 -6.12 25.95
CA ILE A 540 -29.00 -6.06 25.95
C ILE A 540 -29.56 -7.49 25.91
N PRO A 541 -30.63 -7.82 26.69
CA PRO A 541 -31.23 -9.14 26.68
C PRO A 541 -31.60 -9.62 25.27
N ALA A 542 -31.40 -10.94 25.01
CA ALA A 542 -31.84 -11.60 23.80
C ALA A 542 -33.37 -11.48 23.59
N ASP A 543 -33.87 -11.78 22.39
CA ASP A 543 -35.30 -11.87 22.12
C ASP A 543 -35.92 -13.11 22.80
N GLU A 544 -37.25 -13.26 22.72
CA GLU A 544 -38.01 -14.36 23.30
C GLU A 544 -37.58 -15.75 22.77
N ASN A 545 -36.86 -15.78 21.62
CA ASN A 545 -36.37 -17.00 20.99
C ASN A 545 -34.85 -17.23 21.25
N GLY A 546 -34.21 -16.40 22.07
CA GLY A 546 -32.80 -16.50 22.40
C GLY A 546 -31.86 -15.92 21.32
N ASN A 547 -32.38 -15.20 20.33
CA ASN A 547 -31.56 -14.58 19.28
C ASN A 547 -30.98 -13.23 19.73
N ILE A 548 -29.81 -12.90 19.20
CA ILE A 548 -29.14 -11.65 19.44
C ILE A 548 -29.99 -10.50 18.86
N LYS A 549 -30.48 -9.62 19.75
CA LYS A 549 -31.35 -8.49 19.39
C LYS A 549 -30.61 -7.30 18.79
N GLN A 550 -29.33 -7.17 19.12
CA GLN A 550 -28.51 -6.01 18.73
C GLN A 550 -27.22 -6.50 18.06
N LYS A 551 -27.12 -6.32 16.74
CA LYS A 551 -25.87 -6.52 16.02
C LYS A 551 -25.08 -5.22 16.06
N THR A 552 -23.80 -5.29 16.37
CA THR A 552 -22.91 -4.12 16.42
C THR A 552 -22.90 -3.37 15.07
N GLU A 553 -22.89 -4.10 13.98
CA GLU A 553 -22.82 -3.52 12.64
C GLU A 553 -24.08 -2.76 12.21
N ASP A 554 -25.25 -3.09 12.77
CA ASP A 554 -26.49 -2.33 12.54
C ASP A 554 -26.40 -0.90 13.13
N LEU A 555 -25.63 -0.73 14.21
CA LEU A 555 -25.48 0.54 14.93
C LEU A 555 -24.31 1.39 14.44
N VAL A 556 -23.17 0.76 14.22
CA VAL A 556 -21.95 1.50 13.87
C VAL A 556 -21.57 1.38 12.41
N GLY A 557 -22.10 0.37 11.72
CA GLY A 557 -21.79 0.02 10.33
C GLY A 557 -20.83 -1.16 10.18
N PRO A 558 -20.70 -1.69 8.96
CA PRO A 558 -19.84 -2.83 8.67
C PRO A 558 -18.37 -2.54 8.98
N TYR A 559 -17.72 -3.41 9.73
CA TYR A 559 -16.29 -3.27 10.05
C TYR A 559 -15.41 -3.34 8.81
N GLU A 560 -15.81 -4.05 7.78
CA GLU A 560 -15.14 -4.09 6.50
C GLU A 560 -14.94 -2.70 5.90
N LEU A 561 -16.00 -1.88 5.88
CA LEU A 561 -15.90 -0.49 5.40
C LEU A 561 -15.08 0.37 6.35
N HIS A 562 -15.24 0.21 7.67
CA HIS A 562 -14.51 1.00 8.65
C HIS A 562 -13.01 0.74 8.63
N ASP A 563 -12.59 -0.52 8.49
CA ASP A 563 -11.18 -0.89 8.37
C ASP A 563 -10.58 -0.34 7.08
N PHE A 564 -11.33 -0.39 5.97
CA PHE A 564 -10.93 0.24 4.72
C PHE A 564 -10.71 1.76 4.90
N PHE A 565 -11.70 2.46 5.50
CA PHE A 565 -11.58 3.90 5.74
C PHE A 565 -10.42 4.24 6.68
N LEU A 566 -10.28 3.48 7.75
CA LEU A 566 -9.21 3.62 8.74
C LEU A 566 -7.82 3.50 8.11
N TYR A 567 -7.63 2.50 7.24
CA TYR A 567 -6.37 2.27 6.56
C TYR A 567 -5.94 3.49 5.73
N TYR A 568 -6.81 3.95 4.83
CA TYR A 568 -6.46 5.06 3.95
C TYR A 568 -6.40 6.41 4.68
N PHE A 569 -7.21 6.57 5.71
CA PHE A 569 -7.23 7.79 6.53
C PHE A 569 -5.94 7.93 7.36
N LEU A 570 -5.54 6.90 8.09
CA LEU A 570 -4.36 6.96 8.96
C LEU A 570 -3.04 6.74 8.21
N ARG A 571 -3.01 5.76 7.33
CA ARG A 571 -1.76 5.38 6.65
C ARG A 571 -1.27 6.44 5.68
N PHE A 572 -2.18 7.08 4.97
CA PHE A 572 -1.83 8.04 3.91
C PHE A 572 -2.39 9.44 4.13
N GLY A 573 -3.25 9.65 5.11
CA GLY A 573 -3.87 10.95 5.36
C GLY A 573 -4.78 11.41 4.22
N PHE A 574 -5.44 10.49 3.52
CA PHE A 574 -6.31 10.82 2.40
C PHE A 574 -7.55 11.58 2.83
N ARG A 575 -7.99 12.50 1.98
CA ARG A 575 -9.25 13.22 2.16
C ARG A 575 -10.44 12.28 2.02
N PRO A 576 -11.55 12.53 2.74
CA PRO A 576 -12.75 11.69 2.64
C PRO A 576 -13.26 11.51 1.20
N SER A 577 -13.14 12.52 0.33
CA SER A 577 -13.53 12.42 -1.09
C SER A 577 -12.70 11.38 -1.88
N LYS A 578 -11.41 11.27 -1.60
CA LYS A 578 -10.54 10.25 -2.21
C LYS A 578 -10.82 8.87 -1.62
N ILE A 579 -10.99 8.77 -0.29
CA ILE A 579 -11.37 7.49 0.36
C ILE A 579 -12.69 6.99 -0.21
N PHE A 580 -13.66 7.88 -0.44
CA PHE A 580 -14.94 7.53 -1.05
C PHE A 580 -14.78 7.01 -2.49
N LEU A 581 -13.94 7.66 -3.31
CA LEU A 581 -13.62 7.19 -4.66
C LEU A 581 -13.01 5.79 -4.65
N LEU A 582 -12.03 5.55 -3.76
CA LEU A 582 -11.38 4.25 -3.61
C LEU A 582 -12.36 3.17 -3.12
N ALA A 583 -13.23 3.52 -2.16
CA ALA A 583 -14.24 2.61 -1.65
C ALA A 583 -15.29 2.23 -2.72
N LYS A 584 -15.72 3.20 -3.53
CA LYS A 584 -16.59 2.90 -4.69
C LYS A 584 -15.94 1.88 -5.61
N LYS A 585 -14.68 2.08 -5.95
CA LYS A 585 -13.94 1.13 -6.81
C LYS A 585 -13.81 -0.25 -6.18
N ALA A 586 -13.50 -0.31 -4.87
CA ALA A 586 -13.30 -1.56 -4.15
C ALA A 586 -14.59 -2.35 -3.92
N PHE A 587 -15.73 -1.68 -3.67
CA PHE A 587 -16.94 -2.33 -3.18
C PHE A 587 -18.12 -2.32 -4.16
N LEU A 588 -18.16 -1.42 -5.17
CA LEU A 588 -19.19 -1.41 -6.21
C LEU A 588 -18.78 -2.16 -7.47
N GLU A 589 -17.49 -2.03 -7.88
CA GLU A 589 -17.02 -2.48 -9.19
C GLU A 589 -16.23 -3.79 -9.15
N THR A 590 -16.05 -4.40 -7.97
CA THR A 590 -15.23 -5.62 -7.84
C THR A 590 -15.96 -6.82 -8.45
N THR A 591 -15.34 -7.43 -9.45
CA THR A 591 -15.83 -8.64 -10.14
C THR A 591 -15.21 -9.94 -9.61
N GLY A 592 -14.35 -9.88 -8.56
CA GLY A 592 -13.66 -11.01 -7.97
C GLY A 592 -14.43 -11.66 -6.81
N GLU A 593 -14.02 -12.87 -6.43
CA GLU A 593 -14.51 -13.50 -5.20
C GLU A 593 -14.17 -12.61 -3.99
N ARG A 594 -15.21 -12.13 -3.35
CA ARG A 594 -15.10 -11.30 -2.16
C ARG A 594 -14.96 -12.20 -0.95
N VAL A 595 -13.94 -11.96 -0.15
CA VAL A 595 -13.80 -12.61 1.15
C VAL A 595 -14.81 -11.96 2.10
N LYS A 596 -15.97 -12.59 2.30
CA LYS A 596 -16.96 -12.14 3.28
C LYS A 596 -16.39 -12.34 4.69
N ILE A 597 -16.60 -11.34 5.55
CA ILE A 597 -16.25 -11.45 6.97
C ILE A 597 -17.33 -12.24 7.69
N SER A 598 -18.57 -12.18 7.20
CA SER A 598 -19.73 -12.88 7.68
C SER A 598 -20.61 -13.32 6.50
N ASP A 599 -21.32 -14.46 6.64
CA ASP A 599 -22.31 -14.90 5.65
C ASP A 599 -23.47 -13.91 5.49
N ASN A 600 -23.63 -12.99 6.42
CA ASN A 600 -24.62 -11.91 6.38
C ASN A 600 -24.12 -10.62 5.72
N ASP A 601 -22.82 -10.55 5.32
CA ASP A 601 -22.31 -9.39 4.63
C ASP A 601 -22.93 -9.31 3.23
N PRO A 602 -23.39 -8.13 2.80
CA PRO A 602 -23.92 -7.96 1.45
C PRO A 602 -22.82 -8.23 0.42
N ASP A 603 -23.19 -8.73 -0.74
CA ASP A 603 -22.23 -8.99 -1.82
C ASP A 603 -21.56 -7.71 -2.32
N PHE A 604 -22.21 -6.56 -2.14
CA PHE A 604 -21.69 -5.23 -2.46
C PHE A 604 -22.44 -4.15 -1.66
N TYR A 605 -21.80 -2.98 -1.50
CA TYR A 605 -22.41 -1.81 -0.87
C TYR A 605 -22.75 -0.78 -1.94
N ASP A 606 -23.96 -0.21 -1.90
CA ASP A 606 -24.29 0.90 -2.76
C ASP A 606 -23.57 2.20 -2.34
N GLU A 607 -23.57 3.19 -3.23
CA GLU A 607 -22.88 4.46 -3.04
C GLU A 607 -23.38 5.22 -1.80
N GLU A 608 -24.68 5.21 -1.53
CA GLU A 608 -25.27 5.90 -0.38
C GLU A 608 -24.89 5.21 0.94
N THR A 609 -24.79 3.90 0.96
CA THR A 609 -24.34 3.13 2.11
C THR A 609 -22.86 3.42 2.41
N ILE A 610 -21.98 3.41 1.41
CA ILE A 610 -20.56 3.75 1.58
C ILE A 610 -20.43 5.18 2.13
N LYS A 611 -21.18 6.14 1.57
CA LYS A 611 -21.16 7.55 1.98
C LYS A 611 -21.70 7.75 3.40
N LYS A 612 -22.78 7.05 3.77
CA LYS A 612 -23.36 7.05 5.12
C LYS A 612 -22.32 6.61 6.15
N TRP A 613 -21.68 5.48 5.91
CA TRP A 613 -20.74 4.90 6.87
C TRP A 613 -19.39 5.64 6.90
N LEU A 614 -18.93 6.21 5.78
CA LEU A 614 -17.77 7.10 5.80
C LEU A 614 -18.01 8.35 6.64
N LYS A 615 -19.20 8.97 6.54
CA LYS A 615 -19.59 10.11 7.41
C LYS A 615 -19.64 9.67 8.88
N THR A 616 -20.18 8.49 9.16
CA THR A 616 -20.25 7.94 10.51
C THR A 616 -18.86 7.66 11.06
N PHE A 617 -17.95 7.04 10.26
CA PHE A 617 -16.56 6.84 10.62
C PHE A 617 -15.87 8.14 11.03
N VAL A 618 -15.87 9.15 10.15
CA VAL A 618 -15.21 10.45 10.42
C VAL A 618 -15.79 11.09 11.68
N ARG A 619 -17.11 11.14 11.82
CA ARG A 619 -17.77 11.71 13.00
C ARG A 619 -17.36 10.99 14.28
N ARG A 620 -17.42 9.66 14.30
CA ARG A 620 -17.07 8.88 15.48
C ARG A 620 -15.58 8.97 15.79
N PHE A 621 -14.73 8.86 14.79
CA PHE A 621 -13.28 8.93 14.96
C PHE A 621 -12.87 10.20 15.72
N PHE A 622 -13.39 11.37 15.36
CA PHE A 622 -13.05 12.61 16.04
C PHE A 622 -13.80 12.80 17.36
N ASN A 623 -15.10 12.53 17.41
CA ASN A 623 -15.89 12.74 18.63
C ASN A 623 -15.47 11.83 19.78
N GLN A 624 -14.91 10.65 19.49
CA GLN A 624 -14.50 9.66 20.49
C GLN A 624 -12.98 9.72 20.81
N GLN A 625 -12.27 10.77 20.38
CA GLN A 625 -10.83 10.91 20.61
C GLN A 625 -10.44 10.81 22.09
N PHE A 626 -11.26 11.33 23.01
CA PHE A 626 -11.00 11.30 24.45
C PHE A 626 -10.82 9.88 24.99
N LYS A 627 -11.47 8.89 24.40
CA LYS A 627 -11.30 7.47 24.79
C LYS A 627 -9.91 6.95 24.42
N ARG A 628 -9.34 7.41 23.31
CA ARG A 628 -8.01 6.98 22.84
C ARG A 628 -6.86 7.62 23.62
N SER A 629 -7.08 8.75 24.24
CA SER A 629 -6.04 9.47 25.01
C SER A 629 -5.46 8.63 26.15
N CYS A 630 -6.21 7.68 26.70
CA CYS A 630 -5.83 6.85 27.84
C CYS A 630 -5.69 5.35 27.48
N LEU A 631 -5.48 5.02 26.22
CA LEU A 631 -5.32 3.62 25.80
C LEU A 631 -4.15 2.93 26.49
N PRO A 632 -4.33 1.67 26.92
CA PRO A 632 -3.25 0.83 27.43
C PRO A 632 -2.12 0.65 26.41
N ASP A 633 -0.95 0.26 26.89
CA ASP A 633 0.12 -0.22 26.02
C ASP A 633 -0.32 -1.51 25.31
N GLY A 634 0.19 -1.69 24.09
CA GLY A 634 0.00 -2.90 23.29
C GLY A 634 1.05 -3.01 22.19
N PRO A 635 1.24 -4.19 21.59
CA PRO A 635 2.21 -4.38 20.53
C PRO A 635 1.72 -3.69 19.24
N LYS A 636 2.63 -3.01 18.55
CA LYS A 636 2.36 -2.51 17.19
C LYS A 636 2.64 -3.65 16.21
N VAL A 637 1.61 -4.09 15.51
CA VAL A 637 1.68 -5.21 14.56
C VAL A 637 1.81 -4.72 13.12
N GLY A 638 0.93 -3.82 12.70
CA GLY A 638 0.87 -3.31 11.35
C GLY A 638 1.36 -1.87 11.19
N SER A 639 1.25 -1.35 9.97
CA SER A 639 1.62 0.04 9.65
C SER A 639 0.64 1.07 10.22
N VAL A 640 -0.56 0.65 10.62
CA VAL A 640 -1.61 1.49 11.23
C VAL A 640 -1.77 1.12 12.70
N SER A 641 -1.74 2.10 13.58
CA SER A 641 -1.95 1.96 15.02
C SER A 641 -2.54 3.24 15.59
N LEU A 642 -3.16 3.16 16.75
CA LEU A 642 -3.81 4.28 17.44
C LEU A 642 -3.17 4.58 18.79
N SER A 643 -1.96 4.10 19.04
CA SER A 643 -1.24 4.40 20.29
C SER A 643 -1.06 5.90 20.47
N PRO A 644 -1.55 6.49 21.60
CA PRO A 644 -1.39 7.92 21.87
C PRO A 644 0.06 8.31 22.19
N ARG A 645 0.95 7.34 22.37
CA ARG A 645 2.37 7.56 22.68
C ARG A 645 3.22 7.81 21.44
N GLY A 646 2.84 7.29 20.27
CA GLY A 646 3.66 7.42 19.07
C GLY A 646 2.93 7.53 17.75
N ASP A 647 1.71 7.00 17.64
CA ASP A 647 1.03 6.88 16.32
C ASP A 647 -0.03 7.96 16.10
N TRP A 648 -0.99 8.11 17.01
CA TRP A 648 -2.06 9.10 16.88
C TRP A 648 -2.27 9.85 18.20
N ARG A 649 -1.94 11.15 18.22
CA ARG A 649 -2.04 12.05 19.38
C ARG A 649 -3.14 13.07 19.21
#